data_f211759ac0eb08b37885d98da1647b24
#
_entry.id   f211759ac0eb08b37885d98da1647b24
#
_cell.length_a   1.000
_cell.length_b   1.000
_cell.length_c   1.000
_cell.angle_alpha   90.00
_cell.angle_beta   90.00
_cell.angle_gamma   90.00
#
_symmetry.space_group_name_H-M   'P 1'
#
loop_
_entity.id
_entity.type
_entity.pdbx_description
1 polymer ?
#
loop_
_entity_poly.entity_id
_entity_poly.type
_entity_poly.pdbx_seq_one_letter_code
_entity_poly.pdbx_strand_id
1 'polypeptide(L)'
;MVTGSARRGSRSRDRAAPGSCPSAGGRRGGAAAAAVLAGLCALCYGNSLRGEFVHDDVWAIVNNPDVRAVAPVSAAFANDFWGKRMAENTSHKSYRPLCVLTFKLNILLAGMNPFYFHAVNVILHCLVTLVLMYTCDKAVFKDCRLAFVTALFFAVHPIHTEAVTGIVGRADVLACLLFLLAFLSYNRSVDHLYVGEHFPPTASPFFLLLSLFLGTCAMLVKETGVTVFGVCLVYDFFSLSYNGLKFRNGAIPQRPARLPVPSPCGSPQVPPSGRENGKQRCAPRGAWSSWHPAAPREQRSGTLAVPSRAVWAVRSYLTANNNQNFLYTARPFLKRAALVISYVILVLYFRLWIMGGSMPMFSEQDNPASFSPYLLTRFLTYSYLLAFNAWLLLAPITLCYDWQVGSIPLVESIWDVRNLATVFLVLVMALLSLHCIAAFKKLEHKEVLVGLLFLVFPFIPASNLFFRVGFVVAERVLYMPSMGYCILFVHGLKKLSTWLNKWRITVPALFALLLLLFSWKTVKQNEIWLSRESLFSSGVKTLPHNAKVHYNYANFLKDQGRNIEAIYHYKTALKSQGKKAEAVILLRDSIKYGPEFADAYSSLASLLAEQERLKEAEEVYKAGIENCPESSDLHNNYGVFLVDTGSPERAMSHYRQAILLSPAHHVAMVNLGRLHRSLGQNKEAEVWYKRALKVSRKAEILSPLGALYYNTGRYEEALQVYREAAALQPSSKDIRLALAQVLAMMGRTKEAEKMTNHILSEDAECLECYRLLSAIYSKQELYAKALEAIEKALQLKPKDPKVISELFFTKGNQLREQNLLDKAFESYKRAVELNPDQAQAWMNMGGIEHIKGSYITARDYYEKALQLVPNSKLLKENLAKLDRLEKRFQEVQEKDQT
;
A
#
# COMPACT_ATOMS: atom_id res chain seq x y z
N MET A 1 -56.20 -37.90 -45.70
CA MET A 1 -56.23 -39.09 -46.60
C MET A 1 -54.86 -39.62 -46.81
N VAL A 2 -54.65 -40.84 -46.36
CA VAL A 2 -53.79 -41.92 -46.81
C VAL A 2 -52.35 -41.81 -46.49
N THR A 3 -51.89 -42.38 -45.37
CA THR A 3 -51.36 -43.70 -45.01
C THR A 3 -50.12 -44.16 -45.78
N GLY A 4 -49.05 -44.48 -45.04
CA GLY A 4 -47.98 -45.38 -45.46
C GLY A 4 -46.80 -45.34 -44.52
N SER A 5 -46.86 -46.06 -43.45
CA SER A 5 -46.22 -47.32 -43.02
C SER A 5 -44.65 -47.30 -42.97
N ALA A 6 -44.25 -47.45 -41.82
CA ALA A 6 -43.07 -47.98 -41.11
C ALA A 6 -42.06 -48.85 -41.92
N ARG A 7 -40.74 -48.58 -41.59
CA ARG A 7 -39.78 -49.68 -41.28
C ARG A 7 -38.73 -49.22 -40.36
N ARG A 8 -38.69 -49.82 -39.16
CA ARG A 8 -37.60 -49.73 -38.16
C ARG A 8 -36.38 -50.46 -38.74
N GLY A 9 -35.27 -49.76 -38.79
CA GLY A 9 -33.94 -50.31 -38.98
C GLY A 9 -33.09 -49.96 -37.77
N SER A 10 -32.77 -50.90 -36.90
CA SER A 10 -31.84 -50.85 -35.81
C SER A 10 -30.42 -50.55 -36.31
N ARG A 11 -29.89 -49.41 -36.01
CA ARG A 11 -28.44 -49.13 -36.15
C ARG A 11 -27.80 -49.10 -34.76
N SER A 12 -26.95 -50.13 -34.55
CA SER A 12 -26.00 -50.24 -33.48
C SER A 12 -25.18 -48.93 -33.34
N ARG A 13 -25.21 -48.37 -32.15
CA ARG A 13 -24.30 -47.28 -31.78
C ARG A 13 -22.92 -47.86 -31.50
N ASP A 14 -22.03 -47.76 -32.43
CA ASP A 14 -20.62 -47.92 -32.21
C ASP A 14 -20.10 -46.75 -31.34
N ARG A 15 -19.64 -47.09 -30.16
CA ARG A 15 -18.92 -46.18 -29.28
C ARG A 15 -17.58 -45.85 -29.93
N ALA A 16 -17.47 -44.68 -30.54
CA ALA A 16 -16.20 -44.13 -30.96
C ALA A 16 -15.36 -43.73 -29.75
N ALA A 17 -14.14 -44.22 -29.71
CA ALA A 17 -13.11 -43.88 -28.74
C ALA A 17 -12.74 -42.39 -28.82
N PRO A 18 -12.48 -41.72 -27.72
CA PRO A 18 -12.05 -40.31 -27.73
C PRO A 18 -10.56 -40.24 -28.09
N GLY A 19 -10.22 -39.61 -29.22
CA GLY A 19 -8.83 -39.20 -29.43
C GLY A 19 -8.28 -39.31 -30.86
N SER A 20 -8.83 -38.58 -31.82
CA SER A 20 -8.05 -38.06 -32.94
C SER A 20 -8.73 -36.84 -33.53
N CYS A 21 -8.11 -35.69 -33.42
CA CYS A 21 -8.50 -34.51 -34.17
C CYS A 21 -8.28 -34.72 -35.66
N PRO A 22 -9.27 -34.39 -36.52
CA PRO A 22 -9.12 -34.49 -37.99
C PRO A 22 -8.10 -33.45 -38.49
N SER A 23 -7.10 -33.85 -39.22
CA SER A 23 -5.92 -33.05 -39.63
C SER A 23 -6.16 -31.94 -40.64
N ALA A 24 -7.37 -31.73 -41.17
CA ALA A 24 -7.69 -30.60 -42.07
C ALA A 24 -8.65 -29.57 -41.46
N GLY A 25 -9.53 -29.94 -40.51
CA GLY A 25 -10.39 -29.02 -39.77
C GLY A 25 -9.65 -28.29 -38.62
N GLY A 26 -8.60 -28.88 -38.04
CA GLY A 26 -7.85 -28.36 -36.91
C GLY A 26 -7.02 -27.09 -37.21
N ARG A 27 -6.48 -26.96 -38.43
CA ARG A 27 -5.71 -25.73 -38.81
C ARG A 27 -6.61 -24.51 -38.98
N ARG A 28 -7.81 -24.66 -39.56
CA ARG A 28 -8.78 -23.55 -39.70
C ARG A 28 -9.34 -23.09 -38.37
N GLY A 29 -9.62 -24.02 -37.43
CA GLY A 29 -10.07 -23.69 -36.06
C GLY A 29 -9.01 -22.96 -35.22
N GLY A 30 -7.73 -23.34 -35.35
CA GLY A 30 -6.63 -22.68 -34.67
C GLY A 30 -6.39 -21.25 -35.18
N ALA A 31 -6.44 -21.01 -36.47
CA ALA A 31 -6.32 -19.69 -37.08
C ALA A 31 -7.47 -18.75 -36.66
N ALA A 32 -8.70 -19.24 -36.60
CA ALA A 32 -9.85 -18.48 -36.14
C ALA A 32 -9.73 -18.10 -34.67
N ALA A 33 -9.29 -19.01 -33.79
CA ALA A 33 -9.04 -18.72 -32.38
C ALA A 33 -7.95 -17.66 -32.20
N ALA A 34 -6.85 -17.73 -32.96
CA ALA A 34 -5.79 -16.74 -32.93
C ALA A 34 -6.27 -15.36 -33.38
N ALA A 35 -7.08 -15.28 -34.44
CA ALA A 35 -7.67 -14.04 -34.92
C ALA A 35 -8.62 -13.39 -33.88
N VAL A 36 -9.44 -14.19 -33.20
CA VAL A 36 -10.31 -13.71 -32.12
C VAL A 36 -9.49 -13.14 -30.95
N LEU A 37 -8.42 -13.84 -30.53
CA LEU A 37 -7.55 -13.34 -29.46
C LEU A 37 -6.82 -12.05 -29.85
N ALA A 38 -6.30 -11.98 -31.08
CA ALA A 38 -5.66 -10.76 -31.57
C ALA A 38 -6.64 -9.60 -31.68
N GLY A 39 -7.85 -9.82 -32.17
CA GLY A 39 -8.91 -8.83 -32.21
C GLY A 39 -9.31 -8.35 -30.80
N LEU A 40 -9.41 -9.25 -29.83
CA LEU A 40 -9.74 -8.92 -28.46
C LEU A 40 -8.63 -8.10 -27.77
N CYS A 41 -7.36 -8.46 -27.96
CA CYS A 41 -6.24 -7.65 -27.48
C CYS A 41 -6.25 -6.25 -28.09
N ALA A 42 -6.49 -6.14 -29.41
CA ALA A 42 -6.60 -4.86 -30.10
C ALA A 42 -7.78 -4.02 -29.60
N LEU A 43 -8.93 -4.63 -29.32
CA LEU A 43 -10.10 -3.94 -28.75
C LEU A 43 -9.84 -3.47 -27.31
N CYS A 44 -9.26 -4.31 -26.45
CA CYS A 44 -9.03 -3.97 -25.06
C CYS A 44 -7.94 -2.90 -24.88
N TYR A 45 -6.89 -2.91 -25.71
CA TYR A 45 -5.73 -2.02 -25.57
C TYR A 45 -5.59 -1.00 -26.70
N GLY A 46 -6.50 -0.94 -27.68
CA GLY A 46 -6.44 -0.01 -28.80
C GLY A 46 -6.49 1.46 -28.41
N ASN A 47 -7.18 1.79 -27.31
CA ASN A 47 -7.22 3.15 -26.80
C ASN A 47 -5.86 3.62 -26.22
N SER A 48 -5.01 2.71 -25.75
CA SER A 48 -3.66 3.04 -25.23
C SER A 48 -2.73 3.63 -26.31
N LEU A 49 -3.01 3.39 -27.59
CA LEU A 49 -2.21 3.93 -28.70
C LEU A 49 -2.17 5.46 -28.77
N ARG A 50 -3.11 6.13 -28.09
CA ARG A 50 -3.18 7.60 -28.01
C ARG A 50 -2.45 8.17 -26.79
N GLY A 51 -1.81 7.30 -25.99
CA GLY A 51 -1.13 7.70 -24.77
C GLY A 51 0.16 8.48 -25.02
N GLU A 52 0.53 9.31 -24.07
CA GLU A 52 1.79 10.03 -23.99
C GLU A 52 2.84 9.20 -23.24
N PHE A 53 4.10 9.72 -23.17
CA PHE A 53 5.09 9.21 -22.24
C PHE A 53 4.74 9.64 -20.82
N VAL A 54 4.42 8.69 -19.95
CA VAL A 54 3.96 8.97 -18.59
C VAL A 54 4.88 8.32 -17.55
N HIS A 55 4.97 8.91 -16.35
CA HIS A 55 5.66 8.37 -15.19
C HIS A 55 7.09 7.88 -15.51
N ASP A 56 7.36 6.58 -15.35
CA ASP A 56 8.67 5.95 -15.60
C ASP A 56 9.15 6.13 -17.04
N ASP A 57 8.26 6.29 -18.02
CA ASP A 57 8.61 6.42 -19.43
C ASP A 57 9.45 7.68 -19.71
N VAL A 58 9.20 8.74 -18.96
CA VAL A 58 9.95 10.00 -19.08
C VAL A 58 11.44 9.77 -18.76
N TRP A 59 11.73 9.01 -17.72
CA TRP A 59 13.10 8.75 -17.28
C TRP A 59 13.78 7.65 -18.09
N ALA A 60 13.06 6.56 -18.39
CA ALA A 60 13.62 5.42 -19.10
C ALA A 60 13.77 5.64 -20.60
N ILE A 61 13.05 6.60 -21.21
CA ILE A 61 13.03 6.81 -22.66
C ILE A 61 13.36 8.26 -23.01
N VAL A 62 12.57 9.25 -22.54
CA VAL A 62 12.74 10.64 -22.96
C VAL A 62 14.08 11.22 -22.47
N ASN A 63 14.44 11.00 -21.22
CA ASN A 63 15.66 11.51 -20.59
C ASN A 63 16.84 10.54 -20.66
N ASN A 64 16.65 9.32 -21.16
CA ASN A 64 17.70 8.30 -21.22
C ASN A 64 18.63 8.53 -22.43
N PRO A 65 19.92 8.79 -22.23
CA PRO A 65 20.85 9.01 -23.33
C PRO A 65 21.09 7.76 -24.17
N ASP A 66 21.00 6.54 -23.61
CA ASP A 66 21.38 5.28 -24.27
C ASP A 66 20.39 4.86 -25.37
N VAL A 67 19.13 5.32 -25.27
CA VAL A 67 18.11 5.03 -26.28
C VAL A 67 18.20 5.93 -27.51
N ARG A 68 18.92 7.03 -27.43
CA ARG A 68 19.06 7.98 -28.56
C ARG A 68 19.79 7.33 -29.74
N ALA A 69 19.41 7.73 -30.96
CA ALA A 69 19.97 7.17 -32.19
C ALA A 69 21.49 7.26 -32.27
N VAL A 70 22.06 8.38 -31.81
CA VAL A 70 23.52 8.68 -31.85
C VAL A 70 24.32 7.87 -30.81
N ALA A 71 23.69 7.37 -29.74
CA ALA A 71 24.41 6.61 -28.71
C ALA A 71 24.93 5.27 -29.26
N PRO A 72 26.13 4.80 -28.89
CA PRO A 72 26.61 3.48 -29.29
C PRO A 72 25.76 2.36 -28.64
N VAL A 73 25.61 1.24 -29.32
CA VAL A 73 24.89 0.07 -28.81
C VAL A 73 25.51 -0.49 -27.54
N SER A 74 26.84 -0.36 -27.40
CA SER A 74 27.60 -0.78 -26.23
C SER A 74 27.19 -0.05 -24.94
N ALA A 75 26.70 1.19 -25.04
CA ALA A 75 26.23 1.96 -23.87
C ALA A 75 25.09 1.24 -23.10
N ALA A 76 24.15 0.62 -23.81
CA ALA A 76 23.07 -0.15 -23.20
C ALA A 76 23.57 -1.36 -22.36
N PHE A 77 24.76 -1.87 -22.62
CA PHE A 77 25.40 -2.96 -21.86
C PHE A 77 26.29 -2.47 -20.71
N ALA A 78 26.75 -1.20 -20.76
CA ALA A 78 27.61 -0.61 -19.75
C ALA A 78 26.83 0.14 -18.67
N ASN A 79 25.60 0.57 -18.96
CA ASN A 79 24.77 1.43 -18.13
C ASN A 79 23.58 0.66 -17.53
N ASP A 80 22.95 1.28 -16.53
CA ASP A 80 21.70 0.77 -15.96
C ASP A 80 20.50 1.10 -16.87
N PHE A 81 19.33 0.63 -16.47
CA PHE A 81 18.08 0.82 -17.23
C PHE A 81 17.72 2.30 -17.48
N TRP A 82 18.23 3.22 -16.65
CA TRP A 82 17.96 4.65 -16.68
C TRP A 82 19.05 5.46 -17.41
N GLY A 83 20.05 4.79 -17.95
CA GLY A 83 21.17 5.41 -18.69
C GLY A 83 22.31 5.95 -17.83
N LYS A 84 22.41 5.53 -16.56
CA LYS A 84 23.53 5.87 -15.67
C LYS A 84 24.57 4.76 -15.67
N ARG A 85 25.85 5.13 -15.58
CA ARG A 85 26.94 4.14 -15.53
C ARG A 85 26.81 3.24 -14.31
N MET A 86 27.01 1.92 -14.49
CA MET A 86 26.93 0.95 -13.40
C MET A 86 27.91 1.23 -12.25
N ALA A 87 29.04 1.85 -12.51
CA ALA A 87 30.05 2.20 -11.50
C ALA A 87 29.62 3.39 -10.61
N GLU A 88 28.68 4.21 -11.02
CA GLU A 88 28.26 5.40 -10.26
C GLU A 88 27.45 5.01 -9.03
N ASN A 89 27.67 5.74 -7.91
CA ASN A 89 26.90 5.55 -6.68
C ASN A 89 25.41 5.94 -6.85
N THR A 90 25.11 6.83 -7.80
CA THR A 90 23.75 7.27 -8.14
C THR A 90 23.00 6.31 -9.06
N SER A 91 23.65 5.24 -9.55
CA SER A 91 23.04 4.22 -10.39
C SER A 91 22.09 3.35 -9.58
N HIS A 92 20.92 3.12 -10.13
CA HIS A 92 19.89 2.23 -9.55
C HIS A 92 20.26 0.74 -9.65
N LYS A 93 21.37 0.39 -10.35
CA LYS A 93 21.84 -0.99 -10.56
C LYS A 93 20.82 -1.92 -11.24
N SER A 94 19.79 -1.41 -11.90
CA SER A 94 18.84 -2.22 -12.66
C SER A 94 19.39 -2.50 -14.05
N TYR A 95 19.91 -3.72 -14.26
CA TYR A 95 20.58 -4.12 -15.51
C TYR A 95 19.63 -4.80 -16.50
N ARG A 96 19.16 -4.06 -17.54
CA ARG A 96 18.16 -4.53 -18.54
C ARG A 96 18.52 -4.14 -19.97
N PRO A 97 19.72 -4.51 -20.47
CA PRO A 97 20.23 -4.04 -21.74
C PRO A 97 19.32 -4.36 -22.94
N LEU A 98 18.73 -5.55 -22.98
CA LEU A 98 17.87 -5.94 -24.10
C LEU A 98 16.58 -5.14 -24.15
N CYS A 99 16.02 -4.71 -22.99
CA CYS A 99 14.85 -3.83 -22.98
C CYS A 99 15.21 -2.44 -23.54
N VAL A 100 16.34 -1.85 -23.11
CA VAL A 100 16.85 -0.57 -23.61
C VAL A 100 17.08 -0.63 -25.12
N LEU A 101 17.65 -1.72 -25.64
CA LEU A 101 17.85 -1.92 -27.07
C LEU A 101 16.53 -1.95 -27.85
N THR A 102 15.43 -2.49 -27.27
CA THR A 102 14.11 -2.45 -27.96
C THR A 102 13.55 -1.04 -28.03
N PHE A 103 13.80 -0.19 -27.03
CA PHE A 103 13.45 1.24 -27.07
C PHE A 103 14.28 1.98 -28.13
N LYS A 104 15.58 1.72 -28.14
CA LYS A 104 16.47 2.28 -29.16
C LYS A 104 16.04 1.90 -30.59
N LEU A 105 15.67 0.63 -30.79
CA LEU A 105 15.15 0.17 -32.08
C LEU A 105 13.86 0.91 -32.46
N ASN A 106 12.95 1.14 -31.51
CA ASN A 106 11.74 1.96 -31.76
C ASN A 106 12.11 3.37 -32.24
N ILE A 107 13.07 4.03 -31.58
CA ILE A 107 13.51 5.38 -31.94
C ILE A 107 14.15 5.41 -33.32
N LEU A 108 14.96 4.40 -33.65
CA LEU A 108 15.61 4.28 -34.98
C LEU A 108 14.59 4.10 -36.09
N LEU A 109 13.49 3.38 -35.86
CA LEU A 109 12.48 3.08 -36.87
C LEU A 109 11.40 4.17 -36.99
N ALA A 110 11.02 4.80 -35.89
CA ALA A 110 9.83 5.64 -35.83
C ALA A 110 10.00 6.95 -35.02
N GLY A 111 11.23 7.29 -34.62
CA GLY A 111 11.48 8.48 -33.80
C GLY A 111 10.89 8.38 -32.41
N MET A 112 10.72 9.53 -31.74
CA MET A 112 10.19 9.68 -30.37
C MET A 112 8.65 9.79 -30.37
N ASN A 113 7.95 9.07 -31.26
CA ASN A 113 6.49 9.09 -31.28
C ASN A 113 5.91 7.99 -30.36
N PRO A 114 5.18 8.33 -29.28
CA PRO A 114 4.63 7.38 -28.29
C PRO A 114 3.77 6.28 -28.92
N PHE A 115 3.02 6.61 -29.96
CA PHE A 115 2.14 5.66 -30.68
C PHE A 115 2.82 4.34 -31.02
N TYR A 116 4.03 4.39 -31.59
CA TYR A 116 4.76 3.19 -31.98
C TYR A 116 5.29 2.39 -30.79
N PHE A 117 5.59 3.06 -29.68
CA PHE A 117 6.00 2.37 -28.45
C PHE A 117 4.82 1.58 -27.85
N HIS A 118 3.63 2.18 -27.78
CA HIS A 118 2.42 1.50 -27.33
C HIS A 118 2.03 0.38 -28.30
N ALA A 119 2.11 0.60 -29.62
CA ALA A 119 1.80 -0.42 -30.61
C ALA A 119 2.67 -1.68 -30.43
N VAL A 120 3.98 -1.51 -30.19
CA VAL A 120 4.88 -2.64 -29.93
C VAL A 120 4.47 -3.40 -28.67
N ASN A 121 4.08 -2.71 -27.59
CA ASN A 121 3.65 -3.36 -26.36
C ASN A 121 2.34 -4.15 -26.55
N VAL A 122 1.37 -3.61 -27.28
CA VAL A 122 0.11 -4.30 -27.60
C VAL A 122 0.37 -5.54 -28.49
N ILE A 123 1.25 -5.43 -29.48
CA ILE A 123 1.66 -6.56 -30.32
C ILE A 123 2.34 -7.64 -29.47
N LEU A 124 3.26 -7.25 -28.57
CA LEU A 124 3.93 -8.20 -27.69
C LEU A 124 2.93 -8.90 -26.75
N HIS A 125 1.95 -8.18 -26.19
CA HIS A 125 0.90 -8.79 -25.36
C HIS A 125 0.06 -9.78 -26.15
N CYS A 126 -0.28 -9.45 -27.39
CA CYS A 126 -0.96 -10.38 -28.31
C CYS A 126 -0.13 -11.64 -28.55
N LEU A 127 1.18 -11.50 -28.83
CA LEU A 127 2.09 -12.63 -29.02
C LEU A 127 2.19 -13.49 -27.75
N VAL A 128 2.33 -12.88 -26.56
CA VAL A 128 2.32 -13.62 -25.28
C VAL A 128 1.04 -14.42 -25.13
N THR A 129 -0.11 -13.83 -25.42
CA THR A 129 -1.43 -14.48 -25.33
C THR A 129 -1.52 -15.68 -26.26
N LEU A 130 -1.04 -15.56 -27.49
CA LEU A 130 -1.02 -16.64 -28.48
C LEU A 130 -0.05 -17.76 -28.08
N VAL A 131 1.14 -17.41 -27.60
CA VAL A 131 2.13 -18.41 -27.14
C VAL A 131 1.64 -19.09 -25.87
N LEU A 132 0.96 -18.38 -24.97
CA LEU A 132 0.33 -18.95 -23.79
C LEU A 132 -0.76 -19.95 -24.18
N MET A 133 -1.63 -19.62 -25.16
CA MET A 133 -2.62 -20.56 -25.69
C MET A 133 -1.94 -21.82 -26.21
N TYR A 134 -0.88 -21.68 -27.00
CA TYR A 134 -0.11 -22.81 -27.51
C TYR A 134 0.52 -23.64 -26.39
N THR A 135 1.10 -22.99 -25.37
CA THR A 135 1.68 -23.64 -24.20
C THR A 135 0.62 -24.43 -23.44
N CYS A 136 -0.55 -23.83 -23.21
CA CYS A 136 -1.67 -24.48 -22.53
C CYS A 136 -2.19 -25.70 -23.32
N ASP A 137 -2.27 -25.61 -24.65
CA ASP A 137 -2.68 -26.75 -25.51
C ASP A 137 -1.66 -27.89 -25.48
N LYS A 138 -0.35 -27.60 -25.61
CA LYS A 138 0.68 -28.64 -25.73
C LYS A 138 1.19 -29.21 -24.42
N ALA A 139 1.39 -28.34 -23.40
CA ALA A 139 2.07 -28.72 -22.17
C ALA A 139 1.13 -28.89 -20.98
N VAL A 140 -0.04 -28.22 -20.95
CA VAL A 140 -0.90 -28.13 -19.76
C VAL A 140 -2.15 -29.00 -19.91
N PHE A 141 -3.14 -28.55 -20.69
CA PHE A 141 -4.46 -29.19 -20.77
C PHE A 141 -4.56 -30.30 -21.82
N LYS A 142 -3.80 -30.25 -22.89
CA LYS A 142 -3.95 -31.07 -24.07
C LYS A 142 -5.37 -31.01 -24.69
N ASP A 143 -6.02 -29.86 -24.50
CA ASP A 143 -7.36 -29.52 -24.94
C ASP A 143 -7.35 -28.09 -25.47
N CYS A 144 -7.56 -27.91 -26.75
CA CYS A 144 -7.51 -26.60 -27.40
C CYS A 144 -8.62 -25.64 -26.92
N ARG A 145 -9.75 -26.17 -26.44
CA ARG A 145 -10.85 -25.35 -25.91
C ARG A 145 -10.48 -24.72 -24.58
N LEU A 146 -9.93 -25.51 -23.66
CA LEU A 146 -9.48 -25.00 -22.35
C LEU A 146 -8.29 -24.04 -22.52
N ALA A 147 -7.38 -24.35 -23.45
CA ALA A 147 -6.27 -23.48 -23.78
C ALA A 147 -6.76 -22.11 -24.30
N PHE A 148 -7.76 -22.10 -25.17
CA PHE A 148 -8.38 -20.90 -25.69
C PHE A 148 -9.08 -20.08 -24.59
N VAL A 149 -9.86 -20.73 -23.73
CA VAL A 149 -10.52 -20.07 -22.57
C VAL A 149 -9.49 -19.44 -21.62
N THR A 150 -8.35 -20.12 -21.40
CA THR A 150 -7.26 -19.56 -20.57
C THR A 150 -6.64 -18.32 -21.23
N ALA A 151 -6.40 -18.37 -22.53
CA ALA A 151 -5.87 -17.24 -23.28
C ALA A 151 -6.85 -16.06 -23.36
N LEU A 152 -8.16 -16.32 -23.50
CA LEU A 152 -9.19 -15.28 -23.42
C LEU A 152 -9.17 -14.56 -22.08
N PHE A 153 -9.12 -15.31 -20.98
CA PHE A 153 -9.09 -14.74 -19.64
C PHE A 153 -7.82 -13.92 -19.38
N PHE A 154 -6.68 -14.42 -19.86
CA PHE A 154 -5.41 -13.69 -19.80
C PHE A 154 -5.45 -12.41 -20.64
N ALA A 155 -5.98 -12.44 -21.86
CA ALA A 155 -6.03 -11.31 -22.79
C ALA A 155 -6.72 -10.08 -22.21
N VAL A 156 -7.78 -10.27 -21.40
CA VAL A 156 -8.65 -9.18 -20.91
C VAL A 156 -8.39 -8.79 -19.45
N HIS A 157 -7.42 -9.42 -18.79
CA HIS A 157 -7.24 -9.23 -17.36
C HIS A 157 -6.74 -7.81 -17.01
N PRO A 158 -7.46 -7.04 -16.16
CA PRO A 158 -7.13 -5.63 -15.89
C PRO A 158 -5.76 -5.40 -15.25
N ILE A 159 -5.21 -6.40 -14.56
CA ILE A 159 -3.89 -6.34 -13.93
C ILE A 159 -2.75 -6.10 -14.94
N HIS A 160 -2.99 -6.36 -16.22
CA HIS A 160 -2.00 -6.20 -17.27
C HIS A 160 -1.86 -4.75 -17.75
N THR A 161 -2.76 -3.85 -17.33
CA THR A 161 -2.79 -2.47 -17.84
C THR A 161 -1.47 -1.73 -17.60
N GLU A 162 -0.89 -1.78 -16.39
CA GLU A 162 0.40 -1.17 -16.12
C GLU A 162 1.53 -1.75 -17.00
N ALA A 163 1.51 -3.07 -17.24
CA ALA A 163 2.54 -3.73 -18.04
C ALA A 163 2.42 -3.49 -19.56
N VAL A 164 1.19 -3.32 -20.07
CA VAL A 164 0.93 -3.19 -21.51
C VAL A 164 0.83 -1.74 -21.94
N THR A 165 0.05 -0.93 -21.18
CA THR A 165 -0.19 0.49 -21.50
C THR A 165 0.97 1.37 -21.04
N GLY A 166 1.58 1.13 -19.87
CA GLY A 166 2.85 1.76 -19.48
C GLY A 166 3.99 1.23 -20.37
N ILE A 167 4.70 2.13 -21.08
CA ILE A 167 5.70 1.72 -22.07
C ILE A 167 6.86 0.97 -21.42
N VAL A 168 7.30 1.38 -20.23
CA VAL A 168 8.35 0.72 -19.45
C VAL A 168 7.96 -0.71 -19.05
N GLY A 169 6.66 -1.00 -18.96
CA GLY A 169 6.14 -2.35 -18.75
C GLY A 169 6.49 -3.36 -19.85
N ARG A 170 7.04 -2.90 -21.00
CA ARG A 170 7.62 -3.75 -22.05
C ARG A 170 8.59 -4.78 -21.48
N ALA A 171 9.33 -4.44 -20.44
CA ALA A 171 10.25 -5.36 -19.79
C ALA A 171 9.53 -6.61 -19.27
N ASP A 172 8.34 -6.47 -18.72
CA ASP A 172 7.53 -7.58 -18.20
C ASP A 172 6.94 -8.42 -19.31
N VAL A 173 6.36 -7.76 -20.32
CA VAL A 173 5.72 -8.44 -21.46
C VAL A 173 6.72 -9.22 -22.29
N LEU A 174 7.87 -8.60 -22.63
CA LEU A 174 8.92 -9.25 -23.41
C LEU A 174 9.62 -10.37 -22.64
N ALA A 175 9.89 -10.18 -21.35
CA ALA A 175 10.43 -11.24 -20.50
C ALA A 175 9.47 -12.43 -20.42
N CYS A 176 8.16 -12.19 -20.33
CA CYS A 176 7.14 -13.22 -20.33
C CYS A 176 7.10 -14.02 -21.66
N LEU A 177 7.21 -13.35 -22.81
CA LEU A 177 7.30 -14.00 -24.11
C LEU A 177 8.50 -14.93 -24.19
N LEU A 178 9.70 -14.43 -23.82
CA LEU A 178 10.93 -15.20 -23.82
C LEU A 178 10.89 -16.36 -22.82
N PHE A 179 10.29 -16.15 -21.66
CA PHE A 179 10.04 -17.17 -20.63
C PHE A 179 9.22 -18.33 -21.19
N LEU A 180 8.10 -18.06 -21.86
CA LEU A 180 7.26 -19.09 -22.48
C LEU A 180 8.01 -19.84 -23.58
N LEU A 181 8.75 -19.13 -24.44
CA LEU A 181 9.53 -19.73 -25.51
C LEU A 181 10.68 -20.61 -24.94
N ALA A 182 11.34 -20.16 -23.87
CA ALA A 182 12.37 -20.93 -23.17
C ALA A 182 11.79 -22.22 -22.56
N PHE A 183 10.63 -22.12 -21.90
CA PHE A 183 9.92 -23.27 -21.33
C PHE A 183 9.51 -24.29 -22.42
N LEU A 184 8.95 -23.82 -23.53
CA LEU A 184 8.56 -24.66 -24.65
C LEU A 184 9.77 -25.36 -25.31
N SER A 185 10.89 -24.62 -25.47
CA SER A 185 12.14 -25.17 -25.98
C SER A 185 12.72 -26.23 -25.04
N TYR A 186 12.73 -25.98 -23.72
CA TYR A 186 13.13 -26.96 -22.72
C TYR A 186 12.27 -28.22 -22.79
N ASN A 187 10.96 -28.07 -22.83
CA ASN A 187 10.04 -29.20 -22.88
C ASN A 187 10.25 -30.02 -24.15
N ARG A 188 10.59 -29.37 -25.30
CA ARG A 188 10.91 -30.03 -26.55
C ARG A 188 12.29 -30.74 -26.53
N SER A 189 13.23 -30.22 -25.74
CA SER A 189 14.55 -30.87 -25.57
C SER A 189 14.46 -32.17 -24.77
N VAL A 190 13.45 -32.34 -23.94
CA VAL A 190 13.20 -33.48 -23.07
C VAL A 190 12.13 -34.35 -23.66
N ASP A 191 12.45 -35.06 -24.76
CA ASP A 191 11.55 -36.09 -25.30
C ASP A 191 11.85 -37.41 -24.59
N HIS A 192 10.92 -37.86 -23.71
CA HIS A 192 11.14 -38.94 -22.76
C HIS A 192 11.26 -40.34 -23.41
N LEU A 193 11.22 -40.46 -24.72
CA LEU A 193 11.33 -41.72 -25.41
C LEU A 193 12.77 -42.13 -25.73
N TYR A 194 13.74 -41.21 -25.73
CA TYR A 194 15.14 -41.49 -26.07
C TYR A 194 16.11 -40.62 -25.28
N VAL A 195 16.31 -40.95 -24.02
CA VAL A 195 17.45 -40.35 -23.26
C VAL A 195 18.56 -41.41 -23.22
N GLY A 196 19.51 -41.27 -24.13
CA GLY A 196 20.73 -42.08 -24.14
C GLY A 196 21.70 -41.66 -23.05
N GLU A 197 22.74 -42.48 -22.81
CA GLU A 197 23.84 -42.19 -21.86
C GLU A 197 24.79 -41.05 -22.32
N HIS A 198 24.51 -40.43 -23.46
CA HIS A 198 25.34 -39.37 -24.05
C HIS A 198 25.21 -38.02 -23.34
N PHE A 199 26.22 -37.20 -23.40
CA PHE A 199 26.21 -35.83 -22.93
C PHE A 199 26.11 -34.86 -24.12
N PRO A 200 25.18 -33.87 -24.13
CA PRO A 200 24.15 -33.56 -23.12
C PRO A 200 23.01 -34.60 -23.09
N PRO A 201 22.46 -34.93 -21.91
CA PRO A 201 21.49 -36.00 -21.72
C PRO A 201 20.07 -35.58 -22.16
N THR A 202 19.92 -35.24 -23.42
CA THR A 202 18.70 -34.71 -24.03
C THR A 202 18.41 -35.37 -25.36
N ALA A 203 17.14 -35.39 -25.77
CA ALA A 203 16.74 -35.85 -27.09
C ALA A 203 17.22 -34.89 -28.19
N SER A 204 17.32 -33.59 -27.90
CA SER A 204 17.80 -32.58 -28.83
C SER A 204 18.62 -31.51 -28.11
N PRO A 205 19.96 -31.52 -28.24
CA PRO A 205 20.86 -30.50 -27.70
C PRO A 205 20.51 -29.09 -28.18
N PHE A 206 20.10 -28.96 -29.44
CA PHE A 206 19.73 -27.66 -29.98
C PHE A 206 18.63 -26.97 -29.18
N PHE A 207 17.54 -27.69 -28.85
CA PHE A 207 16.44 -27.10 -28.08
C PHE A 207 16.82 -26.81 -26.63
N LEU A 208 17.77 -27.54 -26.03
CA LEU A 208 18.30 -27.21 -24.71
C LEU A 208 19.12 -25.91 -24.78
N LEU A 209 20.04 -25.80 -25.74
CA LEU A 209 20.83 -24.59 -25.92
C LEU A 209 19.94 -23.36 -26.23
N LEU A 210 18.92 -23.56 -27.06
CA LEU A 210 17.94 -22.52 -27.37
C LEU A 210 17.16 -22.09 -26.09
N SER A 211 16.79 -23.05 -25.23
CA SER A 211 16.13 -22.74 -23.96
C SER A 211 17.04 -21.95 -23.02
N LEU A 212 18.32 -22.34 -22.90
CA LEU A 212 19.30 -21.62 -22.07
C LEU A 212 19.51 -20.19 -22.62
N PHE A 213 19.65 -20.02 -23.92
CA PHE A 213 19.78 -18.72 -24.57
C PHE A 213 18.55 -17.83 -24.35
N LEU A 214 17.33 -18.34 -24.62
CA LEU A 214 16.09 -17.58 -24.44
C LEU A 214 15.86 -17.22 -22.96
N GLY A 215 16.16 -18.13 -22.03
CA GLY A 215 16.05 -17.84 -20.59
C GLY A 215 17.05 -16.76 -20.12
N THR A 216 18.26 -16.73 -20.70
CA THR A 216 19.23 -15.67 -20.47
C THR A 216 18.77 -14.34 -21.07
N CYS A 217 18.23 -14.35 -22.29
CA CYS A 217 17.60 -13.17 -22.87
C CYS A 217 16.44 -12.65 -22.00
N ALA A 218 15.58 -13.54 -21.47
CA ALA A 218 14.51 -13.15 -20.56
C ALA A 218 15.04 -12.45 -19.30
N MET A 219 16.15 -12.94 -18.72
CA MET A 219 16.82 -12.33 -17.57
C MET A 219 17.47 -10.98 -17.93
N LEU A 220 18.02 -10.81 -19.13
CA LEU A 220 18.60 -9.55 -19.60
C LEU A 220 17.53 -8.51 -19.99
N VAL A 221 16.30 -8.94 -20.21
CA VAL A 221 15.13 -8.05 -20.35
C VAL A 221 14.60 -7.63 -18.99
N LYS A 222 14.40 -8.62 -18.06
CA LYS A 222 13.98 -8.39 -16.67
C LYS A 222 14.47 -9.52 -15.76
N GLU A 223 14.82 -9.19 -14.54
CA GLU A 223 15.41 -10.10 -13.53
C GLU A 223 14.54 -11.34 -13.28
N THR A 224 13.23 -11.17 -13.29
CA THR A 224 12.25 -12.26 -13.07
C THR A 224 12.33 -13.35 -14.12
N GLY A 225 12.88 -13.07 -15.30
CA GLY A 225 13.02 -14.03 -16.39
C GLY A 225 13.86 -15.27 -16.06
N VAL A 226 14.84 -15.13 -15.14
CA VAL A 226 15.72 -16.25 -14.72
C VAL A 226 14.93 -17.39 -14.09
N THR A 227 13.76 -17.11 -13.51
CA THR A 227 12.92 -18.11 -12.83
C THR A 227 12.39 -19.21 -13.74
N VAL A 228 12.47 -19.03 -15.07
CA VAL A 228 12.11 -20.06 -16.04
C VAL A 228 12.92 -21.35 -15.84
N PHE A 229 14.20 -21.25 -15.47
CA PHE A 229 15.03 -22.42 -15.24
C PHE A 229 14.55 -23.25 -14.06
N GLY A 230 14.10 -22.59 -12.98
CA GLY A 230 13.49 -23.28 -11.83
C GLY A 230 12.20 -23.99 -12.23
N VAL A 231 11.34 -23.33 -13.00
CA VAL A 231 10.12 -23.93 -13.55
C VAL A 231 10.43 -25.14 -14.42
N CYS A 232 11.41 -25.02 -15.31
CA CYS A 232 11.83 -26.13 -16.19
C CYS A 232 12.32 -27.36 -15.40
N LEU A 233 13.18 -27.13 -14.41
CA LEU A 233 13.72 -28.22 -13.60
C LEU A 233 12.65 -28.93 -12.76
N VAL A 234 11.77 -28.17 -12.11
CA VAL A 234 10.69 -28.75 -11.31
C VAL A 234 9.68 -29.49 -12.21
N TYR A 235 9.33 -28.91 -13.35
CA TYR A 235 8.45 -29.57 -14.32
C TYR A 235 9.06 -30.89 -14.85
N ASP A 236 10.36 -30.88 -15.18
CA ASP A 236 11.09 -32.08 -15.66
C ASP A 236 11.13 -33.18 -14.59
N PHE A 237 11.43 -32.82 -13.33
CA PHE A 237 11.43 -33.75 -12.22
C PHE A 237 10.09 -34.46 -12.04
N PHE A 238 8.99 -33.68 -12.03
CA PHE A 238 7.64 -34.25 -11.92
C PHE A 238 7.24 -35.06 -13.15
N SER A 239 7.67 -34.65 -14.34
CA SER A 239 7.39 -35.36 -15.59
C SER A 239 8.10 -36.73 -15.64
N LEU A 240 9.35 -36.80 -15.16
CA LEU A 240 10.10 -38.06 -15.04
C LEU A 240 9.40 -39.02 -14.07
N SER A 241 9.03 -38.54 -12.89
CA SER A 241 8.34 -39.32 -11.86
C SER A 241 6.97 -39.80 -12.35
N TYR A 242 6.25 -38.99 -13.11
CA TYR A 242 4.96 -39.35 -13.75
C TYR A 242 5.12 -40.49 -14.73
N ASN A 243 6.13 -40.44 -15.60
CA ASN A 243 6.39 -41.51 -16.58
C ASN A 243 6.85 -42.80 -15.92
N GLY A 244 7.71 -42.73 -14.89
CA GLY A 244 8.16 -43.89 -14.08
C GLY A 244 7.00 -44.61 -13.40
N LEU A 245 6.04 -43.89 -12.83
CA LEU A 245 4.82 -44.46 -12.24
C LEU A 245 3.91 -45.14 -13.28
N LYS A 246 3.81 -44.58 -14.48
CA LYS A 246 3.01 -45.11 -15.57
C LYS A 246 3.57 -46.45 -16.07
N PHE A 247 4.87 -46.58 -16.20
CA PHE A 247 5.56 -47.83 -16.53
C PHE A 247 5.28 -48.92 -15.49
N ARG A 248 5.31 -48.56 -14.18
CA ARG A 248 5.08 -49.48 -13.08
C ARG A 248 3.66 -50.06 -13.02
N ASN A 249 2.66 -49.27 -13.48
CA ASN A 249 1.24 -49.67 -13.47
C ASN A 249 0.79 -50.42 -14.74
N GLY A 250 1.72 -50.95 -15.56
CA GLY A 250 1.42 -51.85 -16.65
C GLY A 250 0.80 -51.24 -17.89
N ALA A 251 0.78 -49.93 -18.02
CA ALA A 251 0.37 -49.26 -19.26
C ALA A 251 1.56 -49.23 -20.24
N ILE A 252 1.71 -50.29 -21.05
CA ILE A 252 2.70 -50.32 -22.12
C ILE A 252 2.32 -49.26 -23.16
N PRO A 253 3.19 -48.31 -23.52
CA PRO A 253 2.93 -47.44 -24.67
C PRO A 253 2.98 -48.26 -25.91
N GLN A 254 1.90 -48.37 -26.64
CA GLN A 254 1.95 -48.89 -28.01
C GLN A 254 2.92 -48.05 -28.83
N ARG A 255 3.98 -48.64 -29.34
CA ARG A 255 4.91 -48.03 -30.29
C ARG A 255 4.11 -47.45 -31.46
N PRO A 256 4.28 -46.23 -31.89
CA PRO A 256 3.79 -45.78 -33.19
C PRO A 256 4.42 -46.65 -34.24
N ALA A 257 3.56 -47.28 -35.07
CA ALA A 257 3.98 -48.12 -36.19
C ALA A 257 5.01 -47.34 -37.05
N ARG A 258 6.16 -47.94 -37.27
CA ARG A 258 7.16 -47.42 -38.21
C ARG A 258 6.48 -47.39 -39.59
N LEU A 259 6.51 -46.25 -40.24
CA LEU A 259 6.26 -46.11 -41.66
C LEU A 259 7.22 -47.04 -42.42
N PRO A 260 6.81 -47.79 -43.42
CA PRO A 260 7.70 -48.67 -44.20
C PRO A 260 8.67 -47.82 -45.00
N VAL A 261 9.93 -48.11 -44.85
CA VAL A 261 11.00 -47.64 -45.74
C VAL A 261 10.86 -48.41 -47.06
N PRO A 262 10.90 -47.75 -48.23
CA PRO A 262 10.89 -48.46 -49.54
C PRO A 262 12.20 -49.22 -49.74
N SER A 263 12.12 -50.47 -50.03
CA SER A 263 13.22 -51.34 -50.47
C SER A 263 13.66 -51.05 -51.92
N PRO A 264 14.95 -51.07 -52.22
CA PRO A 264 15.39 -51.25 -53.66
C PRO A 264 15.42 -52.72 -54.05
N CYS A 265 14.99 -52.94 -55.26
CA CYS A 265 14.98 -54.21 -56.02
C CYS A 265 16.37 -54.80 -56.29
N GLY A 266 16.43 -56.15 -56.47
CA GLY A 266 17.45 -56.83 -57.27
C GLY A 266 17.86 -58.19 -56.76
N SER A 267 17.27 -59.17 -57.32
CA SER A 267 17.40 -60.62 -57.36
C SER A 267 18.79 -61.21 -57.71
N PRO A 268 19.05 -62.51 -57.91
CA PRO A 268 18.39 -63.76 -57.55
C PRO A 268 19.33 -64.97 -57.24
N GLN A 269 18.73 -66.11 -56.73
CA GLN A 269 19.05 -67.53 -56.86
C GLN A 269 20.25 -68.12 -56.13
N VAL A 270 20.35 -69.34 -55.63
CA VAL A 270 19.67 -70.67 -55.68
C VAL A 270 20.28 -71.56 -54.53
N PRO A 271 19.65 -72.69 -54.10
CA PRO A 271 20.07 -73.49 -52.90
C PRO A 271 20.95 -74.69 -53.36
N PRO A 272 21.31 -75.78 -52.64
CA PRO A 272 20.69 -76.41 -51.46
C PRO A 272 21.67 -77.14 -50.55
N SER A 273 21.07 -77.99 -49.69
CA SER A 273 21.54 -79.20 -49.00
C SER A 273 22.42 -78.99 -47.77
N GLY A 274 22.23 -79.68 -46.77
CA GLY A 274 21.87 -80.95 -46.41
C GLY A 274 22.23 -81.14 -44.89
N ARG A 275 21.43 -81.95 -44.24
CA ARG A 275 21.78 -82.97 -43.24
C ARG A 275 22.74 -82.59 -42.08
N GLU A 276 22.60 -82.91 -40.87
CA GLU A 276 21.97 -84.02 -40.14
C GLU A 276 22.18 -83.84 -38.61
N ASN A 277 21.21 -84.32 -37.89
CA ASN A 277 21.29 -85.19 -36.69
C ASN A 277 22.00 -84.71 -35.36
N GLY A 278 21.28 -84.84 -34.32
CA GLY A 278 21.69 -85.47 -33.08
C GLY A 278 21.06 -84.87 -31.88
N LYS A 279 19.91 -85.36 -31.42
CA LYS A 279 19.63 -86.26 -30.31
C LYS A 279 20.43 -85.91 -29.08
N GLN A 280 19.88 -85.66 -27.90
CA GLN A 280 19.19 -86.46 -26.98
C GLN A 280 19.04 -85.70 -25.61
N ARG A 281 17.82 -85.76 -25.02
CA ARG A 281 17.41 -86.30 -23.70
C ARG A 281 18.05 -85.58 -22.48
N CYS A 282 17.41 -85.40 -21.37
CA CYS A 282 16.27 -85.89 -20.63
C CYS A 282 16.08 -85.07 -19.39
N ALA A 283 14.88 -84.98 -18.95
CA ALA A 283 14.44 -84.54 -17.63
C ALA A 283 14.90 -85.66 -16.56
N PRO A 284 14.56 -85.57 -15.30
CA PRO A 284 13.51 -84.89 -14.58
C PRO A 284 13.72 -84.57 -13.06
N ARG A 285 12.68 -83.96 -12.49
CA ARG A 285 12.12 -84.16 -11.14
C ARG A 285 12.83 -83.81 -9.85
N GLY A 286 12.07 -83.15 -9.00
CA GLY A 286 12.21 -83.14 -7.57
C GLY A 286 11.29 -82.10 -6.86
N ALA A 287 10.16 -82.67 -6.43
CA ALA A 287 9.13 -82.00 -5.62
C ALA A 287 9.54 -81.91 -4.13
N TRP A 288 8.79 -81.16 -3.39
CA TRP A 288 8.26 -81.32 -2.01
C TRP A 288 8.12 -80.02 -1.34
N SER A 289 6.94 -79.46 -1.15
CA SER A 289 5.93 -79.57 -0.10
C SER A 289 6.15 -78.71 1.12
N SER A 290 5.19 -77.83 1.28
CA SER A 290 4.26 -77.50 2.37
C SER A 290 4.82 -76.84 3.66
N TRP A 291 4.15 -75.89 4.11
CA TRP A 291 3.24 -75.76 5.25
C TRP A 291 2.95 -74.35 5.67
N HIS A 292 1.65 -73.97 5.77
CA HIS A 292 1.11 -72.86 6.54
C HIS A 292 1.09 -73.20 8.04
N PRO A 293 0.99 -72.18 8.98
CA PRO A 293 -0.34 -71.84 9.43
C PRO A 293 -0.56 -70.30 9.80
N ALA A 294 -1.79 -69.89 9.59
CA ALA A 294 -2.79 -69.20 10.40
C ALA A 294 -2.41 -68.03 11.36
N ALA A 295 -3.30 -67.00 11.24
CA ALA A 295 -3.41 -65.81 12.04
C ALA A 295 -3.76 -66.03 13.54
N PRO A 296 -3.73 -64.93 14.34
CA PRO A 296 -5.00 -64.48 14.91
C PRO A 296 -5.29 -62.97 14.85
N ARG A 297 -6.59 -62.68 14.96
CA ARG A 297 -7.21 -61.39 15.16
C ARG A 297 -7.01 -60.87 16.58
N GLU A 298 -6.84 -59.56 16.74
CA GLU A 298 -7.36 -58.80 17.91
C GLU A 298 -7.57 -57.31 17.58
N GLN A 299 -8.69 -56.88 17.74
CA GLN A 299 -9.46 -55.85 18.44
C GLN A 299 -8.97 -54.41 18.42
N ARG A 300 -10.01 -53.57 18.15
CA ARG A 300 -10.05 -52.10 18.13
C ARG A 300 -9.79 -51.50 19.49
N SER A 301 -9.04 -50.39 19.51
CA SER A 301 -9.33 -49.24 20.36
C SER A 301 -8.89 -47.97 19.64
N GLY A 302 -9.79 -46.99 19.60
CA GLY A 302 -9.57 -45.74 18.91
C GLY A 302 -8.80 -44.72 19.76
N THR A 303 -7.89 -44.02 19.10
CA THR A 303 -7.41 -42.71 19.55
C THR A 303 -7.03 -41.89 18.30
N LEU A 304 -7.49 -40.67 18.30
CA LEU A 304 -7.23 -39.65 17.28
C LEU A 304 -5.71 -39.37 17.17
N ALA A 305 -5.10 -39.75 16.07
CA ALA A 305 -3.73 -39.39 15.73
C ALA A 305 -3.69 -38.60 14.41
N VAL A 306 -3.19 -37.40 14.51
CA VAL A 306 -2.79 -36.50 13.46
C VAL A 306 -1.93 -37.22 12.40
N PRO A 307 -2.09 -36.95 11.09
CA PRO A 307 -1.51 -37.77 10.04
C PRO A 307 -0.02 -37.52 9.82
N SER A 308 0.82 -38.12 10.60
CA SER A 308 2.26 -38.31 10.33
C SER A 308 2.57 -39.22 9.14
N ARG A 309 1.54 -39.72 8.45
CA ARG A 309 1.68 -40.65 7.28
C ARG A 309 2.18 -39.97 5.99
N ALA A 310 2.09 -38.63 5.85
CA ALA A 310 2.56 -37.99 4.63
C ALA A 310 4.08 -37.87 4.55
N VAL A 311 4.72 -37.54 5.66
CA VAL A 311 6.20 -37.47 5.77
C VAL A 311 6.83 -38.87 5.72
N TRP A 312 6.15 -39.87 6.27
CA TRP A 312 6.58 -41.25 6.19
C TRP A 312 6.46 -41.85 4.78
N ALA A 313 5.43 -41.47 4.02
CA ALA A 313 5.27 -41.95 2.65
C ALA A 313 6.37 -41.44 1.70
N VAL A 314 6.89 -40.25 1.90
CA VAL A 314 8.05 -39.72 1.15
C VAL A 314 9.31 -40.43 1.60
N ARG A 315 9.48 -40.68 2.90
CA ARG A 315 10.66 -41.37 3.46
C ARG A 315 10.68 -42.88 3.15
N SER A 316 9.54 -43.57 3.18
CA SER A 316 9.46 -44.98 2.77
C SER A 316 9.55 -45.15 1.27
N TYR A 317 9.22 -44.13 0.47
CA TYR A 317 9.44 -44.14 -0.98
C TYR A 317 10.93 -44.04 -1.33
N LEU A 318 11.70 -43.38 -0.47
CA LEU A 318 13.17 -43.24 -0.60
C LEU A 318 13.94 -44.45 -0.01
N THR A 319 13.32 -45.25 0.84
CA THR A 319 14.03 -46.34 1.62
C THR A 319 13.65 -47.78 1.21
N ALA A 320 12.63 -48.01 0.39
CA ALA A 320 12.28 -49.37 -0.05
C ALA A 320 13.06 -49.78 -1.30
N ASN A 321 14.04 -50.53 -1.10
CA ASN A 321 14.75 -51.57 -1.90
C ASN A 321 14.71 -51.52 -3.45
N ASN A 322 14.67 -50.32 -4.09
CA ASN A 322 14.80 -50.13 -5.52
C ASN A 322 15.68 -48.91 -5.84
N ASN A 323 16.60 -48.54 -4.94
CA ASN A 323 17.46 -47.36 -5.11
C ASN A 323 18.32 -47.37 -6.38
N GLN A 324 18.77 -48.52 -6.84
CA GLN A 324 19.56 -48.65 -8.07
C GLN A 324 18.73 -48.37 -9.31
N ASN A 325 17.50 -48.88 -9.43
CA ASN A 325 16.66 -48.63 -10.59
C ASN A 325 16.10 -47.19 -10.65
N PHE A 326 15.85 -46.55 -9.50
CA PHE A 326 15.44 -45.17 -9.44
C PHE A 326 16.60 -44.24 -9.81
N LEU A 327 17.81 -44.45 -9.25
CA LEU A 327 19.00 -43.67 -9.58
C LEU A 327 19.38 -43.81 -11.06
N TYR A 328 19.25 -44.97 -11.65
CA TYR A 328 19.49 -45.18 -13.08
C TYR A 328 18.49 -44.39 -13.94
N THR A 329 17.19 -44.40 -13.59
CA THR A 329 16.16 -43.65 -14.32
C THR A 329 16.27 -42.13 -14.08
N ALA A 330 16.74 -41.70 -12.92
CA ALA A 330 16.93 -40.27 -12.58
C ALA A 330 18.24 -39.68 -13.08
N ARG A 331 19.24 -40.54 -13.42
CA ARG A 331 20.56 -40.10 -13.86
C ARG A 331 20.56 -39.05 -15.02
N PRO A 332 19.75 -39.20 -16.08
CA PRO A 332 19.71 -38.18 -17.13
C PRO A 332 19.14 -36.86 -16.66
N PHE A 333 18.11 -36.88 -15.78
CA PHE A 333 17.58 -35.66 -15.16
C PHE A 333 18.64 -34.97 -14.28
N LEU A 334 19.33 -35.73 -13.40
CA LEU A 334 20.36 -35.17 -12.54
C LEU A 334 21.49 -34.51 -13.33
N LYS A 335 21.91 -35.13 -14.43
CA LYS A 335 22.91 -34.52 -15.34
C LYS A 335 22.42 -33.23 -15.97
N ARG A 336 21.15 -33.18 -16.44
CA ARG A 336 20.54 -31.93 -16.97
C ARG A 336 20.39 -30.87 -15.88
N ALA A 337 19.91 -31.25 -14.70
CA ALA A 337 19.73 -30.34 -13.57
C ALA A 337 21.07 -29.72 -13.16
N ALA A 338 22.13 -30.54 -13.03
CA ALA A 338 23.47 -30.05 -12.74
C ALA A 338 23.96 -29.05 -13.80
N LEU A 339 23.80 -29.38 -15.09
CA LEU A 339 24.16 -28.51 -16.22
C LEU A 339 23.41 -27.16 -16.15
N VAL A 340 22.10 -27.19 -16.00
CA VAL A 340 21.25 -25.97 -15.94
C VAL A 340 21.59 -25.13 -14.70
N ILE A 341 21.74 -25.77 -13.53
CA ILE A 341 22.09 -25.08 -12.29
C ILE A 341 23.48 -24.41 -12.40
N SER A 342 24.48 -25.14 -12.90
CA SER A 342 25.83 -24.59 -13.11
C SER A 342 25.80 -23.41 -14.10
N TYR A 343 25.02 -23.52 -15.17
CA TYR A 343 24.83 -22.44 -16.14
C TYR A 343 24.16 -21.22 -15.49
N VAL A 344 23.08 -21.40 -14.74
CA VAL A 344 22.40 -20.31 -14.04
C VAL A 344 23.31 -19.61 -13.05
N ILE A 345 24.10 -20.37 -12.27
CA ILE A 345 25.08 -19.79 -11.33
C ILE A 345 26.10 -18.94 -12.12
N LEU A 346 26.62 -19.44 -13.23
CA LEU A 346 27.57 -18.72 -14.07
C LEU A 346 26.96 -17.41 -14.60
N VAL A 347 25.75 -17.44 -15.14
CA VAL A 347 25.06 -16.26 -15.70
C VAL A 347 24.74 -15.23 -14.61
N LEU A 348 24.30 -15.68 -13.42
CA LEU A 348 24.07 -14.80 -12.27
C LEU A 348 25.37 -14.19 -11.75
N TYR A 349 26.48 -14.94 -11.74
CA TYR A 349 27.78 -14.43 -11.38
C TYR A 349 28.24 -13.32 -12.36
N PHE A 350 28.14 -13.54 -13.67
CA PHE A 350 28.42 -12.50 -14.67
C PHE A 350 27.54 -11.26 -14.50
N ARG A 351 26.26 -11.44 -14.22
CA ARG A 351 25.35 -10.32 -13.95
C ARG A 351 25.79 -9.50 -12.73
N LEU A 352 26.09 -10.17 -11.60
CA LEU A 352 26.59 -9.51 -10.40
C LEU A 352 27.92 -8.81 -10.64
N TRP A 353 28.81 -9.41 -11.42
CA TRP A 353 30.09 -8.81 -11.80
C TRP A 353 29.90 -7.52 -12.59
N ILE A 354 29.03 -7.50 -13.61
CA ILE A 354 28.68 -6.29 -14.38
C ILE A 354 28.08 -5.21 -13.47
N MET A 355 27.26 -5.59 -12.48
CA MET A 355 26.65 -4.66 -11.52
C MET A 355 27.66 -4.13 -10.47
N GLY A 356 28.92 -4.51 -10.54
CA GLY A 356 29.97 -4.10 -9.58
C GLY A 356 29.85 -4.77 -8.21
N GLY A 357 29.26 -5.99 -8.14
CA GLY A 357 29.11 -6.77 -6.89
C GLY A 357 28.09 -6.20 -5.89
N SER A 358 27.42 -5.10 -6.24
CA SER A 358 26.42 -4.44 -5.36
C SER A 358 25.01 -4.69 -5.83
N MET A 359 24.10 -4.88 -4.87
CA MET A 359 22.64 -4.96 -5.11
C MET A 359 22.03 -3.55 -5.15
N PRO A 360 20.87 -3.36 -5.82
CA PRO A 360 20.13 -2.11 -5.75
C PRO A 360 19.88 -1.67 -4.31
N MET A 361 20.16 -0.40 -4.02
CA MET A 361 19.89 0.19 -2.71
C MET A 361 18.52 0.87 -2.76
N PHE A 362 17.66 0.55 -1.80
CA PHE A 362 16.33 1.12 -1.68
C PHE A 362 16.20 1.84 -0.35
N SER A 363 15.32 2.86 -0.31
CA SER A 363 15.05 3.63 0.88
C SER A 363 13.86 3.05 1.67
N GLU A 364 13.68 3.52 2.90
CA GLU A 364 12.50 3.21 3.70
C GLU A 364 11.21 3.69 3.02
N GLN A 365 11.28 4.75 2.22
CA GLN A 365 10.14 5.26 1.45
C GLN A 365 9.67 4.27 0.38
N ASP A 366 10.61 3.55 -0.24
CA ASP A 366 10.27 2.58 -1.27
C ASP A 366 9.59 1.34 -0.67
N ASN A 367 10.04 0.90 0.52
CA ASN A 367 9.52 -0.31 1.17
C ASN A 367 9.67 -0.25 2.70
N PRO A 368 8.74 0.42 3.41
CA PRO A 368 8.81 0.61 4.86
C PRO A 368 8.95 -0.69 5.66
N ALA A 369 8.31 -1.78 5.20
CA ALA A 369 8.37 -3.08 5.86
C ALA A 369 9.80 -3.64 5.94
N SER A 370 10.66 -3.35 4.95
CA SER A 370 12.05 -3.82 4.91
C SER A 370 12.94 -3.15 5.96
N PHE A 371 12.54 -2.00 6.46
CA PHE A 371 13.31 -1.17 7.40
C PHE A 371 12.76 -1.23 8.83
N SER A 372 11.62 -1.90 9.06
CA SER A 372 11.11 -2.10 10.42
C SER A 372 12.14 -2.83 11.28
N PRO A 373 12.44 -2.36 12.51
CA PRO A 373 13.37 -3.05 13.42
C PRO A 373 12.83 -4.40 13.91
N TYR A 374 11.49 -4.57 13.92
CA TYR A 374 10.85 -5.77 14.44
C TYR A 374 10.68 -6.84 13.36
N LEU A 375 11.29 -8.02 13.59
CA LEU A 375 11.19 -9.17 12.68
C LEU A 375 9.74 -9.65 12.50
N LEU A 376 8.95 -9.60 13.57
CA LEU A 376 7.54 -9.98 13.55
C LEU A 376 6.73 -9.09 12.61
N THR A 377 6.88 -7.77 12.70
CA THR A 377 6.23 -6.79 11.82
C THR A 377 6.60 -7.03 10.36
N ARG A 378 7.90 -7.27 10.08
CA ARG A 378 8.34 -7.63 8.71
C ARG A 378 7.67 -8.89 8.20
N PHE A 379 7.66 -9.96 9.01
CA PHE A 379 7.06 -11.23 8.64
C PHE A 379 5.56 -11.12 8.39
N LEU A 380 4.82 -10.50 9.31
CA LEU A 380 3.36 -10.33 9.18
C LEU A 380 3.00 -9.44 7.98
N THR A 381 3.73 -8.33 7.79
CA THR A 381 3.48 -7.41 6.67
C THR A 381 3.76 -8.10 5.34
N TYR A 382 4.91 -8.78 5.17
CA TYR A 382 5.20 -9.50 3.92
C TYR A 382 4.19 -10.60 3.63
N SER A 383 3.76 -11.34 4.65
CA SER A 383 2.75 -12.37 4.51
C SER A 383 1.39 -11.78 4.06
N TYR A 384 1.02 -10.63 4.61
CA TYR A 384 -0.17 -9.89 4.17
C TYR A 384 -0.03 -9.37 2.73
N LEU A 385 1.14 -8.86 2.34
CA LEU A 385 1.39 -8.40 0.97
C LEU A 385 1.25 -9.53 -0.06
N LEU A 386 1.61 -10.78 0.28
CA LEU A 386 1.33 -11.94 -0.59
C LEU A 386 -0.18 -12.14 -0.78
N ALA A 387 -0.96 -12.03 0.30
CA ALA A 387 -2.42 -12.14 0.24
C ALA A 387 -3.04 -10.98 -0.56
N PHE A 388 -2.52 -9.77 -0.40
CA PHE A 388 -2.96 -8.60 -1.14
C PHE A 388 -2.68 -8.71 -2.65
N ASN A 389 -1.50 -9.19 -3.05
CA ASN A 389 -1.18 -9.47 -4.46
C ASN A 389 -2.07 -10.57 -5.05
N ALA A 390 -2.40 -11.61 -4.28
CA ALA A 390 -3.38 -12.62 -4.70
C ALA A 390 -4.79 -12.02 -4.86
N TRP A 391 -5.19 -11.10 -3.98
CA TRP A 391 -6.44 -10.35 -4.09
C TRP A 391 -6.50 -9.50 -5.38
N LEU A 392 -5.43 -8.80 -5.75
CA LEU A 392 -5.37 -8.03 -7.00
C LEU A 392 -5.55 -8.91 -8.25
N LEU A 393 -5.10 -10.17 -8.22
CA LEU A 393 -5.37 -11.14 -9.30
C LEU A 393 -6.83 -11.59 -9.32
N LEU A 394 -7.45 -11.79 -8.14
CA LEU A 394 -8.84 -12.24 -8.04
C LEU A 394 -9.83 -11.11 -8.34
N ALA A 395 -9.59 -9.92 -7.82
CA ALA A 395 -10.49 -8.78 -7.87
C ALA A 395 -9.71 -7.48 -8.17
N PRO A 396 -9.33 -7.22 -9.44
CA PRO A 396 -8.58 -6.03 -9.85
C PRO A 396 -9.47 -4.78 -9.89
N ILE A 397 -10.10 -4.44 -8.75
CA ILE A 397 -11.05 -3.32 -8.64
C ILE A 397 -10.29 -2.01 -8.45
N THR A 398 -9.40 -1.97 -7.45
CA THR A 398 -8.57 -0.80 -7.11
C THR A 398 -7.17 -1.02 -7.68
N LEU A 399 -6.83 -0.28 -8.71
CA LEU A 399 -5.52 -0.31 -9.36
C LEU A 399 -4.91 1.10 -9.27
N CYS A 400 -3.63 1.18 -8.92
CA CYS A 400 -2.88 2.42 -8.80
C CYS A 400 -1.48 2.28 -9.38
N TYR A 401 -0.97 3.33 -9.99
CA TYR A 401 0.36 3.32 -10.60
C TYR A 401 1.51 3.30 -9.58
N ASP A 402 1.26 3.67 -8.31
CA ASP A 402 2.29 3.77 -7.27
C ASP A 402 1.72 3.40 -5.89
N TRP A 403 2.21 2.28 -5.32
CA TRP A 403 1.83 1.72 -4.03
C TRP A 403 2.96 1.90 -2.99
N GLN A 404 3.59 3.08 -2.93
CA GLN A 404 4.66 3.33 -1.96
C GLN A 404 4.11 3.86 -0.62
N VAL A 405 4.90 4.60 0.10
CA VAL A 405 4.67 5.07 1.48
C VAL A 405 3.22 5.51 1.76
N GLY A 406 2.64 4.96 2.82
CA GLY A 406 1.28 5.29 3.27
C GLY A 406 0.16 4.50 2.59
N SER A 407 0.45 3.74 1.50
CA SER A 407 -0.57 2.97 0.79
C SER A 407 -1.07 1.79 1.59
N ILE A 408 -0.17 1.04 2.22
CA ILE A 408 -0.48 -0.14 3.03
C ILE A 408 0.25 0.00 4.37
N PRO A 409 -0.49 0.21 5.48
CA PRO A 409 0.10 0.31 6.81
C PRO A 409 0.76 -1.01 7.23
N LEU A 410 1.85 -0.93 8.02
CA LEU A 410 2.52 -2.10 8.57
C LEU A 410 1.57 -2.93 9.44
N VAL A 411 1.77 -4.25 9.44
CA VAL A 411 1.05 -5.18 10.31
C VAL A 411 1.94 -5.46 11.53
N GLU A 412 1.61 -4.83 12.65
CA GLU A 412 2.46 -4.85 13.86
C GLU A 412 2.03 -5.91 14.87
N SER A 413 0.76 -6.33 14.83
CA SER A 413 0.19 -7.27 15.79
C SER A 413 -0.31 -8.55 15.11
N ILE A 414 -0.16 -9.69 15.79
CA ILE A 414 -0.74 -10.98 15.38
C ILE A 414 -2.28 -10.90 15.35
N TRP A 415 -2.89 -10.05 16.18
CA TRP A 415 -4.33 -9.86 16.28
C TRP A 415 -4.92 -8.90 15.22
N ASP A 416 -4.09 -8.37 14.32
CA ASP A 416 -4.57 -7.55 13.22
C ASP A 416 -5.47 -8.37 12.29
N VAL A 417 -6.67 -7.84 12.01
CA VAL A 417 -7.70 -8.50 11.17
C VAL A 417 -7.15 -8.86 9.78
N ARG A 418 -6.19 -8.12 9.26
CA ARG A 418 -5.54 -8.36 7.96
C ARG A 418 -4.85 -9.73 7.90
N ASN A 419 -4.43 -10.28 9.04
CA ASN A 419 -3.84 -11.61 9.10
C ASN A 419 -4.82 -12.74 8.72
N LEU A 420 -6.13 -12.52 8.79
CA LEU A 420 -7.13 -13.48 8.29
C LEU A 420 -6.97 -13.72 6.78
N ALA A 421 -6.65 -12.68 6.00
CA ALA A 421 -6.39 -12.84 4.57
C ALA A 421 -5.13 -13.69 4.31
N THR A 422 -4.10 -13.51 5.14
CA THR A 422 -2.88 -14.33 5.09
C THR A 422 -3.18 -15.80 5.39
N VAL A 423 -3.91 -16.08 6.48
CA VAL A 423 -4.31 -17.45 6.86
C VAL A 423 -5.13 -18.10 5.76
N PHE A 424 -6.08 -17.35 5.18
CA PHE A 424 -6.88 -17.84 4.06
C PHE A 424 -6.02 -18.18 2.83
N LEU A 425 -5.06 -17.31 2.44
CA LEU A 425 -4.14 -17.61 1.35
C LEU A 425 -3.33 -18.87 1.62
N VAL A 426 -2.75 -19.00 2.83
CA VAL A 426 -1.95 -20.18 3.22
C VAL A 426 -2.80 -21.45 3.12
N LEU A 427 -4.04 -21.42 3.60
CA LEU A 427 -4.97 -22.54 3.50
C LEU A 427 -5.26 -22.93 2.05
N VAL A 428 -5.56 -21.94 1.18
CA VAL A 428 -5.80 -22.18 -0.25
C VAL A 428 -4.56 -22.78 -0.92
N MET A 429 -3.37 -22.23 -0.67
CA MET A 429 -2.12 -22.74 -1.24
C MET A 429 -1.81 -24.17 -0.74
N ALA A 430 -2.07 -24.47 0.54
CA ALA A 430 -1.93 -25.80 1.09
C ALA A 430 -2.90 -26.80 0.43
N LEU A 431 -4.17 -26.43 0.26
CA LEU A 431 -5.17 -27.26 -0.42
C LEU A 431 -4.80 -27.52 -1.89
N LEU A 432 -4.33 -26.50 -2.61
CA LEU A 432 -3.86 -26.65 -4.00
C LEU A 432 -2.64 -27.55 -4.08
N SER A 433 -1.70 -27.43 -3.16
CA SER A 433 -0.50 -28.27 -3.08
C SER A 433 -0.86 -29.73 -2.76
N LEU A 434 -1.75 -29.95 -1.80
CA LEU A 434 -2.28 -31.27 -1.48
C LEU A 434 -3.04 -31.89 -2.66
N HIS A 435 -3.85 -31.08 -3.35
CA HIS A 435 -4.53 -31.53 -4.57
C HIS A 435 -3.53 -31.87 -5.68
N CYS A 436 -2.47 -31.08 -5.85
CA CYS A 436 -1.40 -31.38 -6.81
C CYS A 436 -0.71 -32.73 -6.48
N ILE A 437 -0.39 -32.99 -5.21
CA ILE A 437 0.23 -34.26 -4.76
C ILE A 437 -0.74 -35.43 -4.95
N ALA A 438 -2.02 -35.26 -4.65
CA ALA A 438 -3.04 -36.29 -4.83
C ALA A 438 -3.27 -36.62 -6.32
N ALA A 439 -3.35 -35.58 -7.16
CA ALA A 439 -3.48 -35.74 -8.61
C ALA A 439 -2.24 -36.44 -9.22
N PHE A 440 -1.04 -36.13 -8.72
CA PHE A 440 0.19 -36.79 -9.11
C PHE A 440 0.18 -38.31 -8.81
N LYS A 441 -0.27 -38.71 -7.60
CA LYS A 441 -0.39 -40.12 -7.21
C LYS A 441 -1.37 -40.91 -8.10
N LYS A 442 -2.45 -40.25 -8.57
CA LYS A 442 -3.46 -40.85 -9.45
C LYS A 442 -3.11 -40.78 -10.93
N LEU A 443 -1.96 -40.19 -11.31
CA LEU A 443 -1.57 -39.98 -12.72
C LEU A 443 -2.56 -39.08 -13.49
N GLU A 444 -3.27 -38.22 -12.78
CA GLU A 444 -4.24 -37.26 -13.29
C GLU A 444 -3.66 -35.85 -13.27
N HIS A 445 -4.03 -35.03 -14.23
CA HIS A 445 -3.92 -33.56 -14.25
C HIS A 445 -2.57 -32.91 -13.89
N LYS A 446 -1.76 -32.59 -14.90
CA LYS A 446 -0.59 -31.73 -14.77
C LYS A 446 -0.95 -30.23 -14.66
N GLU A 447 -2.21 -29.88 -14.86
CA GLU A 447 -2.68 -28.49 -14.97
C GLU A 447 -2.38 -27.71 -13.69
N VAL A 448 -2.66 -28.31 -12.51
CA VAL A 448 -2.45 -27.64 -11.21
C VAL A 448 -0.97 -27.42 -10.94
N LEU A 449 -0.11 -28.39 -11.28
CA LEU A 449 1.33 -28.24 -11.14
C LEU A 449 1.86 -27.07 -11.97
N VAL A 450 1.55 -27.03 -13.27
CA VAL A 450 2.04 -25.96 -14.15
C VAL A 450 1.46 -24.62 -13.73
N GLY A 451 0.17 -24.56 -13.35
CA GLY A 451 -0.44 -23.35 -12.81
C GLY A 451 0.27 -22.83 -11.58
N LEU A 452 0.59 -23.68 -10.61
CA LEU A 452 1.36 -23.29 -9.41
C LEU A 452 2.79 -22.85 -9.75
N LEU A 453 3.47 -23.54 -10.67
CA LEU A 453 4.82 -23.16 -11.08
C LEU A 453 4.85 -21.79 -11.75
N PHE A 454 3.91 -21.51 -12.65
CA PHE A 454 3.81 -20.21 -13.33
C PHE A 454 3.31 -19.10 -12.43
N LEU A 455 2.57 -19.42 -11.36
CA LEU A 455 2.13 -18.43 -10.37
C LEU A 455 3.26 -18.06 -9.40
N VAL A 456 3.93 -19.08 -8.83
CA VAL A 456 4.85 -18.86 -7.69
C VAL A 456 6.25 -18.45 -8.16
N PHE A 457 6.88 -19.17 -9.11
CA PHE A 457 8.28 -18.93 -9.48
C PHE A 457 8.55 -17.51 -10.01
N PRO A 458 7.75 -16.95 -10.93
CA PRO A 458 7.98 -15.58 -11.40
C PRO A 458 7.78 -14.52 -10.32
N PHE A 459 7.01 -14.81 -9.26
CA PHE A 459 6.77 -13.90 -8.15
C PHE A 459 7.86 -13.93 -7.07
N ILE A 460 8.63 -15.03 -6.97
CA ILE A 460 9.69 -15.19 -5.95
C ILE A 460 10.64 -13.97 -5.86
N PRO A 461 11.17 -13.41 -6.95
CA PRO A 461 12.06 -12.26 -6.88
C PRO A 461 11.41 -11.00 -6.31
N ALA A 462 10.10 -10.88 -6.38
CA ALA A 462 9.33 -9.73 -5.89
C ALA A 462 8.76 -9.92 -4.48
N SER A 463 8.96 -11.08 -3.87
CA SER A 463 8.34 -11.48 -2.59
C SER A 463 9.04 -10.92 -1.33
N ASN A 464 10.14 -10.19 -1.46
CA ASN A 464 11.02 -9.79 -0.34
C ASN A 464 11.65 -10.95 0.46
N LEU A 465 11.56 -12.21 -0.01
CA LEU A 465 12.10 -13.36 0.71
C LEU A 465 13.62 -13.45 0.66
N PHE A 466 14.23 -13.10 -0.48
CA PHE A 466 15.67 -13.27 -0.71
C PHE A 466 16.43 -11.94 -0.65
N PHE A 467 15.83 -10.86 -1.12
CA PHE A 467 16.42 -9.52 -1.12
C PHE A 467 15.30 -8.47 -1.04
N ARG A 468 15.68 -7.28 -0.58
CA ARG A 468 14.76 -6.14 -0.50
C ARG A 468 14.41 -5.68 -1.91
N VAL A 469 13.13 -5.39 -2.14
CA VAL A 469 12.65 -4.79 -3.40
C VAL A 469 12.23 -3.34 -3.16
N GLY A 470 12.32 -2.50 -4.20
CA GLY A 470 12.04 -1.06 -4.14
C GLY A 470 10.57 -0.71 -4.36
N PHE A 471 9.65 -1.52 -3.84
CA PHE A 471 8.21 -1.23 -3.88
C PHE A 471 7.46 -2.03 -2.80
N VAL A 472 6.32 -1.54 -2.38
CA VAL A 472 5.40 -2.29 -1.51
C VAL A 472 4.57 -3.25 -2.35
N VAL A 473 3.90 -2.74 -3.39
CA VAL A 473 3.17 -3.49 -4.42
C VAL A 473 3.50 -2.88 -5.78
N ALA A 474 3.62 -3.72 -6.81
CA ALA A 474 3.74 -3.29 -8.21
C ALA A 474 2.88 -4.19 -9.09
N GLU A 475 1.85 -3.62 -9.70
CA GLU A 475 0.86 -4.38 -10.49
C GLU A 475 1.49 -5.08 -11.69
N ARG A 476 2.44 -4.41 -12.37
CA ARG A 476 3.16 -4.98 -13.51
C ARG A 476 3.94 -6.27 -13.18
N VAL A 477 4.36 -6.44 -11.94
CA VAL A 477 5.08 -7.66 -11.50
C VAL A 477 4.16 -8.88 -11.54
N LEU A 478 2.84 -8.68 -11.40
CA LEU A 478 1.84 -9.75 -11.47
C LEU A 478 1.55 -10.22 -12.91
N TYR A 479 2.11 -9.57 -13.95
CA TYR A 479 1.91 -9.94 -15.34
C TYR A 479 2.31 -11.39 -15.63
N MET A 480 3.51 -11.81 -15.22
CA MET A 480 3.96 -13.19 -15.41
C MET A 480 3.23 -14.21 -14.50
N PRO A 481 3.06 -13.96 -13.18
CA PRO A 481 2.28 -14.82 -12.30
C PRO A 481 0.83 -15.04 -12.72
N SER A 482 0.21 -14.04 -13.40
CA SER A 482 -1.16 -14.15 -13.87
C SER A 482 -1.39 -15.30 -14.86
N MET A 483 -0.36 -15.74 -15.58
CA MET A 483 -0.44 -16.95 -16.42
C MET A 483 -0.82 -18.17 -15.60
N GLY A 484 -0.16 -18.36 -14.46
CA GLY A 484 -0.43 -19.46 -13.53
C GLY A 484 -1.82 -19.35 -12.92
N TYR A 485 -2.21 -18.15 -12.53
CA TYR A 485 -3.55 -17.85 -12.02
C TYR A 485 -4.64 -18.20 -13.04
N CYS A 486 -4.49 -17.78 -14.30
CA CYS A 486 -5.46 -18.08 -15.38
C CYS A 486 -5.59 -19.59 -15.63
N ILE A 487 -4.48 -20.36 -15.58
CA ILE A 487 -4.48 -21.82 -15.72
C ILE A 487 -5.27 -22.45 -14.55
N LEU A 488 -4.97 -22.05 -13.31
CA LEU A 488 -5.65 -22.58 -12.11
C LEU A 488 -7.13 -22.24 -12.09
N PHE A 489 -7.49 -21.01 -12.48
CA PHE A 489 -8.87 -20.56 -12.55
C PHE A 489 -9.67 -21.39 -13.55
N VAL A 490 -9.16 -21.60 -14.78
CA VAL A 490 -9.83 -22.39 -15.82
C VAL A 490 -9.90 -23.87 -15.43
N HIS A 491 -8.90 -24.41 -14.74
CA HIS A 491 -8.97 -25.76 -14.16
C HIS A 491 -10.09 -25.87 -13.13
N GLY A 492 -10.21 -24.87 -12.23
CA GLY A 492 -11.31 -24.78 -11.27
C GLY A 492 -12.67 -24.67 -11.95
N LEU A 493 -12.78 -23.81 -12.96
CA LEU A 493 -13.99 -23.64 -13.77
C LEU A 493 -14.43 -24.94 -14.45
N LYS A 494 -13.49 -25.71 -15.02
CA LYS A 494 -13.73 -27.05 -15.58
C LYS A 494 -14.32 -28.00 -14.53
N LYS A 495 -13.71 -28.04 -13.33
CA LYS A 495 -14.21 -28.89 -12.23
C LYS A 495 -15.58 -28.45 -11.73
N LEU A 496 -15.77 -27.15 -11.55
CA LEU A 496 -17.06 -26.58 -11.15
C LEU A 496 -18.17 -26.92 -12.17
N SER A 497 -17.90 -26.77 -13.45
CA SER A 497 -18.84 -27.10 -14.54
C SER A 497 -19.19 -28.59 -14.57
N THR A 498 -18.24 -29.49 -14.24
CA THR A 498 -18.52 -30.94 -14.14
C THR A 498 -19.31 -31.30 -12.90
N TRP A 499 -19.06 -30.64 -11.76
CA TRP A 499 -19.76 -30.84 -10.49
C TRP A 499 -21.20 -30.30 -10.53
N LEU A 500 -21.36 -29.09 -11.10
CA LEU A 500 -22.66 -28.43 -11.27
C LEU A 500 -23.33 -28.81 -12.61
N ASN A 501 -23.52 -30.10 -12.87
CA ASN A 501 -24.08 -30.58 -14.13
C ASN A 501 -25.48 -30.02 -14.47
N LYS A 502 -26.27 -29.64 -13.43
CA LYS A 502 -27.57 -28.94 -13.58
C LYS A 502 -27.40 -27.50 -14.12
N TRP A 503 -26.24 -26.88 -13.97
CA TRP A 503 -25.95 -25.48 -14.29
C TRP A 503 -25.03 -25.33 -15.52
N ARG A 504 -25.15 -26.25 -16.49
CA ARG A 504 -24.28 -26.31 -17.70
C ARG A 504 -24.26 -25.01 -18.53
N ILE A 505 -25.33 -24.20 -18.48
CA ILE A 505 -25.44 -22.93 -19.20
C ILE A 505 -25.00 -21.76 -18.30
N THR A 506 -25.30 -21.81 -17.00
CA THR A 506 -25.07 -20.70 -16.06
C THR A 506 -23.59 -20.45 -15.84
N VAL A 507 -22.76 -21.49 -15.66
CA VAL A 507 -21.32 -21.36 -15.43
C VAL A 507 -20.61 -20.66 -16.60
N PRO A 508 -20.79 -21.06 -17.87
CA PRO A 508 -20.25 -20.34 -19.02
C PRO A 508 -20.80 -18.92 -19.17
N ALA A 509 -22.07 -18.68 -18.84
CA ALA A 509 -22.68 -17.35 -18.91
C ALA A 509 -22.06 -16.39 -17.87
N LEU A 510 -21.87 -16.85 -16.63
CA LEU A 510 -21.17 -16.08 -15.60
C LEU A 510 -19.71 -15.79 -15.98
N PHE A 511 -19.03 -16.76 -16.58
CA PHE A 511 -17.68 -16.54 -17.08
C PHE A 511 -17.64 -15.52 -18.23
N ALA A 512 -18.58 -15.58 -19.17
CA ALA A 512 -18.71 -14.58 -20.23
C ALA A 512 -18.96 -13.18 -19.65
N LEU A 513 -19.83 -13.06 -18.64
CA LEU A 513 -20.05 -11.80 -17.93
C LEU A 513 -18.76 -11.29 -17.28
N LEU A 514 -17.98 -12.17 -16.61
CA LEU A 514 -16.70 -11.82 -16.03
C LEU A 514 -15.70 -11.30 -17.09
N LEU A 515 -15.63 -11.94 -18.26
CA LEU A 515 -14.81 -11.49 -19.39
C LEU A 515 -15.21 -10.09 -19.86
N LEU A 516 -16.52 -9.82 -19.96
CA LEU A 516 -17.03 -8.50 -20.35
C LEU A 516 -16.69 -7.42 -19.29
N LEU A 517 -16.87 -7.74 -18.00
CA LEU A 517 -16.51 -6.84 -16.91
C LEU A 517 -14.99 -6.54 -16.88
N PHE A 518 -14.16 -7.56 -17.09
CA PHE A 518 -12.72 -7.38 -17.15
C PHE A 518 -12.29 -6.59 -18.38
N SER A 519 -12.89 -6.86 -19.54
CA SER A 519 -12.64 -6.08 -20.77
C SER A 519 -13.00 -4.60 -20.56
N TRP A 520 -14.19 -4.33 -20.01
CA TRP A 520 -14.62 -2.98 -19.69
C TRP A 520 -13.67 -2.29 -18.69
N LYS A 521 -13.30 -2.98 -17.59
CA LYS A 521 -12.36 -2.44 -16.61
C LYS A 521 -10.98 -2.16 -17.21
N THR A 522 -10.48 -3.04 -18.10
CA THR A 522 -9.20 -2.85 -18.78
C THR A 522 -9.22 -1.62 -19.68
N VAL A 523 -10.28 -1.45 -20.48
CA VAL A 523 -10.43 -0.24 -21.34
C VAL A 523 -10.48 1.03 -20.49
N LYS A 524 -11.23 1.02 -19.38
CA LYS A 524 -11.31 2.16 -18.45
C LYS A 524 -10.00 2.43 -17.74
N GLN A 525 -9.26 1.38 -17.39
CA GLN A 525 -7.96 1.54 -16.73
C GLN A 525 -6.90 2.08 -17.68
N ASN A 526 -6.95 1.73 -18.98
CA ASN A 526 -6.06 2.30 -19.98
C ASN A 526 -6.26 3.80 -20.14
N GLU A 527 -7.50 4.33 -20.02
CA GLU A 527 -7.78 5.77 -20.09
C GLU A 527 -7.00 6.57 -19.06
N ILE A 528 -6.72 5.95 -17.89
CA ILE A 528 -5.93 6.57 -16.83
C ILE A 528 -4.47 6.77 -17.26
N TRP A 529 -3.93 5.88 -18.09
CA TRP A 529 -2.54 5.91 -18.56
C TRP A 529 -2.32 6.76 -19.81
N LEU A 530 -3.35 7.48 -20.33
CA LEU A 530 -3.23 8.26 -21.57
C LEU A 530 -2.43 9.55 -21.40
N SER A 531 -2.48 10.18 -20.21
CA SER A 531 -1.76 11.43 -19.94
C SER A 531 -1.18 11.46 -18.52
N ARG A 532 -0.18 12.30 -18.29
CA ARG A 532 0.39 12.52 -16.96
C ARG A 532 -0.65 13.03 -15.97
N GLU A 533 -1.56 13.91 -16.41
CA GLU A 533 -2.61 14.46 -15.55
C GLU A 533 -3.61 13.39 -15.11
N SER A 534 -4.14 12.60 -16.05
CA SER A 534 -5.10 11.55 -15.74
C SER A 534 -4.50 10.49 -14.80
N LEU A 535 -3.21 10.12 -15.02
CA LEU A 535 -2.51 9.14 -14.20
C LEU A 535 -2.32 9.62 -12.76
N PHE A 536 -1.76 10.82 -12.57
CA PHE A 536 -1.48 11.36 -11.24
C PHE A 536 -2.76 11.72 -10.48
N SER A 537 -3.75 12.33 -11.16
CA SER A 537 -5.06 12.62 -10.57
C SER A 537 -5.79 11.34 -10.12
N SER A 538 -5.74 10.26 -10.93
CA SER A 538 -6.29 8.96 -10.55
C SER A 538 -5.61 8.38 -9.30
N GLY A 539 -4.29 8.49 -9.21
CA GLY A 539 -3.54 8.03 -8.04
C GLY A 539 -3.99 8.72 -6.76
N VAL A 540 -4.13 10.06 -6.79
CA VAL A 540 -4.63 10.85 -5.65
C VAL A 540 -6.04 10.42 -5.23
N LYS A 541 -6.93 10.10 -6.19
CA LYS A 541 -8.28 9.61 -5.92
C LYS A 541 -8.30 8.20 -5.33
N THR A 542 -7.41 7.33 -5.81
CA THR A 542 -7.36 5.91 -5.41
C THR A 542 -6.67 5.73 -4.06
N LEU A 543 -5.59 6.46 -3.80
CA LEU A 543 -4.78 6.39 -2.59
C LEU A 543 -4.54 7.78 -1.99
N PRO A 544 -5.56 8.42 -1.40
CA PRO A 544 -5.46 9.79 -0.87
C PRO A 544 -4.51 9.94 0.32
N HIS A 545 -4.03 8.84 0.88
CA HIS A 545 -3.05 8.83 1.98
C HIS A 545 -1.61 8.61 1.51
N ASN A 546 -1.40 8.36 0.21
CA ASN A 546 -0.07 8.13 -0.33
C ASN A 546 0.62 9.46 -0.65
N ALA A 547 1.62 9.80 0.16
CA ALA A 547 2.39 11.03 0.02
C ALA A 547 3.07 11.18 -1.35
N LYS A 548 3.61 10.09 -1.92
CA LYS A 548 4.32 10.12 -3.20
C LYS A 548 3.39 10.41 -4.38
N VAL A 549 2.17 9.92 -4.33
CA VAL A 549 1.16 10.20 -5.35
C VAL A 549 0.82 11.69 -5.37
N HIS A 550 0.62 12.29 -4.18
CA HIS A 550 0.42 13.73 -4.05
C HIS A 550 1.64 14.53 -4.55
N TYR A 551 2.85 14.09 -4.20
CA TYR A 551 4.10 14.72 -4.65
C TYR A 551 4.26 14.69 -6.18
N ASN A 552 4.03 13.53 -6.80
CA ASN A 552 4.11 13.39 -8.26
C ASN A 552 3.07 14.27 -8.98
N TYR A 553 1.85 14.37 -8.44
CA TYR A 553 0.81 15.24 -8.99
C TYR A 553 1.15 16.72 -8.80
N ALA A 554 1.70 17.10 -7.64
CA ALA A 554 2.16 18.45 -7.40
C ALA A 554 3.28 18.88 -8.36
N ASN A 555 4.26 18.01 -8.63
CA ASN A 555 5.30 18.27 -9.62
C ASN A 555 4.71 18.49 -11.03
N PHE A 556 3.74 17.67 -11.43
CA PHE A 556 3.06 17.85 -12.70
C PHE A 556 2.31 19.21 -12.77
N LEU A 557 1.55 19.55 -11.72
CA LEU A 557 0.81 20.82 -11.64
C LEU A 557 1.76 22.03 -11.67
N LYS A 558 2.90 21.94 -11.02
CA LYS A 558 3.95 22.94 -11.06
C LYS A 558 4.51 23.11 -12.50
N ASP A 559 4.81 22.00 -13.19
CA ASP A 559 5.29 22.03 -14.58
C ASP A 559 4.26 22.69 -15.54
N GLN A 560 2.96 22.65 -15.17
CA GLN A 560 1.88 23.30 -15.91
C GLN A 560 1.59 24.74 -15.46
N GLY A 561 2.36 25.29 -14.51
CA GLY A 561 2.13 26.62 -13.96
C GLY A 561 0.93 26.73 -12.98
N ARG A 562 0.28 25.62 -12.62
CA ARG A 562 -0.84 25.56 -11.66
C ARG A 562 -0.33 25.53 -10.23
N ASN A 563 0.38 26.58 -9.82
CA ASN A 563 1.17 26.61 -8.59
C ASN A 563 0.32 26.50 -7.31
N ILE A 564 -0.86 27.09 -7.26
CA ILE A 564 -1.74 27.04 -6.07
C ILE A 564 -2.17 25.58 -5.77
N GLU A 565 -2.58 24.86 -6.79
CA GLU A 565 -2.96 23.44 -6.66
C GLU A 565 -1.76 22.55 -6.32
N ALA A 566 -0.60 22.83 -6.93
CA ALA A 566 0.65 22.14 -6.60
C ALA A 566 0.99 22.26 -5.10
N ILE A 567 0.88 23.46 -4.53
CA ILE A 567 1.12 23.72 -3.11
C ILE A 567 0.17 22.91 -2.22
N TYR A 568 -1.13 22.87 -2.58
CA TYR A 568 -2.10 22.06 -1.84
C TYR A 568 -1.65 20.59 -1.77
N HIS A 569 -1.22 20.01 -2.90
CA HIS A 569 -0.78 18.63 -2.97
C HIS A 569 0.57 18.41 -2.28
N TYR A 570 1.51 19.35 -2.35
CA TYR A 570 2.75 19.29 -1.55
C TYR A 570 2.44 19.29 -0.05
N LYS A 571 1.60 20.21 0.44
CA LYS A 571 1.17 20.25 1.85
C LYS A 571 0.48 18.95 2.29
N THR A 572 -0.33 18.36 1.43
CA THR A 572 -1.01 17.08 1.71
C THR A 572 -0.01 15.92 1.78
N ALA A 573 0.96 15.88 0.86
CA ALA A 573 2.05 14.90 0.89
C ALA A 573 2.84 14.96 2.20
N LEU A 574 3.18 16.17 2.65
CA LEU A 574 3.88 16.44 3.91
C LEU A 574 3.10 15.95 5.13
N LYS A 575 1.79 16.25 5.15
CA LYS A 575 0.90 15.85 6.25
C LYS A 575 0.74 14.33 6.35
N SER A 576 0.71 13.65 5.20
CA SER A 576 0.54 12.19 5.12
C SER A 576 1.77 11.39 5.55
N GLN A 577 2.97 11.96 5.42
CA GLN A 577 4.22 11.25 5.75
C GLN A 577 4.57 11.23 7.24
N GLY A 578 4.05 12.18 8.05
CA GLY A 578 4.45 12.31 9.45
C GLY A 578 5.96 12.52 9.69
N LYS A 579 6.77 12.59 8.63
CA LYS A 579 8.24 12.71 8.67
C LYS A 579 8.67 14.10 8.28
N LYS A 580 8.73 14.99 9.27
CA LYS A 580 9.10 16.40 9.12
C LYS A 580 10.49 16.60 8.48
N ALA A 581 11.43 15.68 8.66
CA ALA A 581 12.80 15.81 8.14
C ALA A 581 12.89 15.69 6.61
N GLU A 582 12.14 14.78 6.01
CA GLU A 582 12.13 14.59 4.53
C GLU A 582 11.40 15.73 3.83
N ALA A 583 10.37 16.28 4.49
CA ALA A 583 9.67 17.46 4.03
C ALA A 583 10.61 18.68 3.88
N VAL A 584 11.53 18.85 4.82
CA VAL A 584 12.57 19.89 4.78
C VAL A 584 13.45 19.75 3.54
N ILE A 585 13.87 18.53 3.18
CA ILE A 585 14.70 18.27 1.99
C ILE A 585 13.96 18.63 0.71
N LEU A 586 12.70 18.20 0.60
CA LEU A 586 11.87 18.46 -0.58
C LEU A 586 11.55 19.93 -0.79
N LEU A 587 11.30 20.67 0.30
CA LEU A 587 11.09 22.12 0.24
C LEU A 587 12.39 22.88 -0.09
N ARG A 588 13.55 22.43 0.40
CA ARG A 588 14.84 22.98 0.00
C ARG A 588 15.12 22.76 -1.49
N ASP A 589 14.80 21.58 -2.02
CA ASP A 589 14.91 21.31 -3.45
C ASP A 589 13.93 22.17 -4.26
N SER A 590 12.72 22.40 -3.76
CA SER A 590 11.74 23.29 -4.39
C SER A 590 12.28 24.73 -4.50
N ILE A 591 12.88 25.24 -3.44
CA ILE A 591 13.53 26.56 -3.41
C ILE A 591 14.72 26.62 -4.38
N LYS A 592 15.52 25.56 -4.44
CA LYS A 592 16.69 25.48 -5.33
C LYS A 592 16.30 25.57 -6.82
N TYR A 593 15.16 24.98 -7.21
CA TYR A 593 14.71 24.97 -8.60
C TYR A 593 13.73 26.09 -8.96
N GLY A 594 13.19 26.81 -7.98
CA GLY A 594 12.28 27.95 -8.13
C GLY A 594 12.47 28.95 -6.99
N PRO A 595 13.56 29.74 -7.00
CA PRO A 595 13.88 30.69 -5.92
C PRO A 595 12.85 31.83 -5.76
N GLU A 596 12.04 32.10 -6.79
CA GLU A 596 10.96 33.10 -6.75
C GLU A 596 9.66 32.55 -6.06
N PHE A 597 9.71 31.39 -5.43
CA PHE A 597 8.53 30.70 -4.91
C PHE A 597 8.31 31.01 -3.42
N ALA A 598 7.71 32.12 -3.08
CA ALA A 598 7.49 32.64 -1.73
C ALA A 598 6.84 31.65 -0.74
N ASP A 599 5.88 30.84 -1.21
CA ASP A 599 5.19 29.85 -0.38
C ASP A 599 6.05 28.66 0.04
N ALA A 600 7.08 28.33 -0.76
CA ALA A 600 8.04 27.30 -0.39
C ALA A 600 8.88 27.74 0.83
N TYR A 601 9.32 29.00 0.84
CA TYR A 601 10.03 29.58 1.98
C TYR A 601 9.15 29.64 3.24
N SER A 602 7.92 30.11 3.12
CA SER A 602 6.97 30.12 4.23
C SER A 602 6.70 28.73 4.79
N SER A 603 6.50 27.74 3.90
CA SER A 603 6.23 26.36 4.32
C SER A 603 7.45 25.70 4.97
N LEU A 604 8.65 25.91 4.42
CA LEU A 604 9.90 25.42 4.99
C LEU A 604 10.21 26.04 6.35
N ALA A 605 10.07 27.34 6.46
CA ALA A 605 10.32 28.04 7.71
C ALA A 605 9.32 27.65 8.80
N SER A 606 8.03 27.53 8.48
CA SER A 606 7.02 27.05 9.44
C SER A 606 7.33 25.62 9.91
N LEU A 607 7.76 24.72 9.01
CA LEU A 607 8.11 23.35 9.34
C LEU A 607 9.37 23.27 10.24
N LEU A 608 10.36 24.12 9.97
CA LEU A 608 11.57 24.24 10.80
C LEU A 608 11.23 24.80 12.19
N ALA A 609 10.32 25.77 12.27
CA ALA A 609 9.84 26.32 13.53
C ALA A 609 9.11 25.24 14.37
N GLU A 610 8.26 24.41 13.74
CA GLU A 610 7.62 23.25 14.40
C GLU A 610 8.62 22.18 14.90
N GLN A 611 9.85 22.16 14.36
CA GLN A 611 10.95 21.30 14.79
C GLN A 611 11.86 21.99 15.83
N GLU A 612 11.48 23.14 16.34
CA GLU A 612 12.27 23.98 17.27
C GLU A 612 13.61 24.49 16.70
N ARG A 613 13.78 24.40 15.37
CA ARG A 613 14.97 24.90 14.63
C ARG A 613 14.78 26.36 14.25
N LEU A 614 14.57 27.22 15.25
CA LEU A 614 14.13 28.60 15.08
C LEU A 614 15.14 29.46 14.28
N LYS A 615 16.44 29.26 14.46
CA LYS A 615 17.47 30.01 13.72
C LYS A 615 17.41 29.74 12.22
N GLU A 616 17.33 28.48 11.85
CA GLU A 616 17.24 28.09 10.43
C GLU A 616 15.90 28.55 9.81
N ALA A 617 14.81 28.51 10.57
CA ALA A 617 13.52 29.06 10.13
C ALA A 617 13.63 30.56 9.82
N GLU A 618 14.30 31.33 10.68
CA GLU A 618 14.53 32.76 10.46
C GLU A 618 15.39 33.04 9.23
N GLU A 619 16.49 32.26 9.01
CA GLU A 619 17.33 32.36 7.81
C GLU A 619 16.54 32.10 6.53
N VAL A 620 15.64 31.09 6.55
CA VAL A 620 14.78 30.77 5.41
C VAL A 620 13.78 31.89 5.12
N TYR A 621 13.19 32.53 6.16
CA TYR A 621 12.33 33.69 5.94
C TYR A 621 13.09 34.87 5.34
N LYS A 622 14.30 35.17 5.83
CA LYS A 622 15.15 36.24 5.30
C LYS A 622 15.51 35.98 3.83
N ALA A 623 16.01 34.79 3.52
CA ALA A 623 16.32 34.40 2.14
C ALA A 623 15.06 34.45 1.24
N GLY A 624 13.89 34.10 1.77
CA GLY A 624 12.63 34.22 1.04
C GLY A 624 12.28 35.67 0.73
N ILE A 625 12.46 36.60 1.64
CA ILE A 625 12.22 38.05 1.43
C ILE A 625 13.22 38.63 0.42
N GLU A 626 14.48 38.19 0.44
CA GLU A 626 15.49 38.61 -0.54
C GLU A 626 15.15 38.15 -1.96
N ASN A 627 14.66 36.90 -2.12
CA ASN A 627 14.33 36.36 -3.43
C ASN A 627 12.91 36.71 -3.91
N CYS A 628 11.99 37.04 -2.99
CA CYS A 628 10.59 37.36 -3.28
C CYS A 628 10.15 38.65 -2.58
N PRO A 629 10.75 39.82 -2.85
CA PRO A 629 10.54 41.06 -2.10
C PRO A 629 9.11 41.62 -2.21
N GLU A 630 8.36 41.23 -3.25
CA GLU A 630 6.99 41.69 -3.46
C GLU A 630 5.92 40.81 -2.79
N SER A 631 6.33 39.74 -2.10
CA SER A 631 5.38 38.81 -1.48
C SER A 631 4.85 39.34 -0.14
N SER A 632 3.63 39.88 -0.15
CA SER A 632 2.92 40.34 1.05
C SER A 632 2.65 39.21 2.05
N ASP A 633 2.35 38.00 1.54
CA ASP A 633 2.10 36.82 2.37
C ASP A 633 3.34 36.36 3.13
N LEU A 634 4.52 36.44 2.50
CA LEU A 634 5.78 36.07 3.13
C LEU A 634 6.13 37.00 4.29
N HIS A 635 5.95 38.32 4.09
CA HIS A 635 6.11 39.31 5.16
C HIS A 635 5.11 39.08 6.30
N ASN A 636 3.84 38.81 6.00
CA ASN A 636 2.85 38.45 7.01
C ASN A 636 3.24 37.20 7.82
N ASN A 637 3.67 36.12 7.14
CA ASN A 637 4.03 34.84 7.78
C ASN A 637 5.31 34.97 8.64
N TYR A 638 6.27 35.74 8.15
CA TYR A 638 7.46 36.07 8.96
C TYR A 638 7.08 36.92 10.19
N GLY A 639 6.14 37.84 10.06
CA GLY A 639 5.59 38.58 11.19
C GLY A 639 4.95 37.69 12.25
N VAL A 640 4.19 36.64 11.85
CA VAL A 640 3.64 35.64 12.78
C VAL A 640 4.76 34.89 13.50
N PHE A 641 5.76 34.41 12.77
CA PHE A 641 6.92 33.73 13.37
C PHE A 641 7.66 34.61 14.40
N LEU A 642 7.82 35.92 14.11
CA LEU A 642 8.48 36.87 15.00
C LEU A 642 7.67 37.11 16.27
N VAL A 643 6.33 37.10 16.23
CA VAL A 643 5.48 37.16 17.43
C VAL A 643 5.69 35.93 18.30
N ASP A 644 5.69 34.72 17.68
CA ASP A 644 5.86 33.46 18.39
C ASP A 644 7.26 33.33 19.02
N THR A 645 8.27 34.00 18.43
CA THR A 645 9.65 34.01 18.94
C THR A 645 9.97 35.20 19.86
N GLY A 646 8.95 35.98 20.23
CA GLY A 646 9.10 37.08 21.22
C GLY A 646 9.71 38.37 20.68
N SER A 647 9.58 38.65 19.39
CA SER A 647 10.07 39.88 18.73
C SER A 647 8.93 40.77 18.17
N PRO A 648 8.06 41.35 19.02
CA PRO A 648 6.84 42.02 18.59
C PRO A 648 7.09 43.28 17.72
N GLU A 649 8.15 44.03 17.99
CA GLU A 649 8.47 45.27 17.23
C GLU A 649 8.87 44.96 15.79
N ARG A 650 9.67 43.92 15.60
CA ARG A 650 10.06 43.45 14.26
C ARG A 650 8.83 42.88 13.51
N ALA A 651 7.97 42.12 14.19
CA ALA A 651 6.74 41.61 13.64
C ALA A 651 5.83 42.74 13.14
N MET A 652 5.69 43.82 13.93
CA MET A 652 4.91 44.99 13.55
C MET A 652 5.41 45.63 12.25
N SER A 653 6.73 45.73 12.08
CA SER A 653 7.37 46.26 10.88
C SER A 653 6.98 45.39 9.65
N HIS A 654 7.09 44.07 9.78
CA HIS A 654 6.77 43.15 8.69
C HIS A 654 5.27 43.12 8.34
N TYR A 655 4.36 43.20 9.31
CA TYR A 655 2.94 43.35 9.03
C TYR A 655 2.63 44.66 8.29
N ARG A 656 3.28 45.77 8.66
CA ARG A 656 3.12 47.05 7.94
C ARG A 656 3.65 46.95 6.52
N GLN A 657 4.79 46.27 6.31
CA GLN A 657 5.32 46.03 4.97
C GLN A 657 4.37 45.17 4.14
N ALA A 658 3.79 44.11 4.70
CA ALA A 658 2.78 43.28 4.02
C ALA A 658 1.56 44.11 3.55
N ILE A 659 1.10 45.04 4.41
CA ILE A 659 -0.02 45.93 4.11
C ILE A 659 0.38 47.00 3.07
N LEU A 660 1.62 47.45 3.06
CA LEU A 660 2.16 48.40 2.06
C LEU A 660 2.20 47.73 0.67
N LEU A 661 2.71 46.50 0.59
CA LEU A 661 2.79 45.74 -0.65
C LEU A 661 1.39 45.32 -1.17
N SER A 662 0.48 45.01 -0.27
CA SER A 662 -0.90 44.67 -0.60
C SER A 662 -1.88 45.41 0.31
N PRO A 663 -2.41 46.57 -0.11
CA PRO A 663 -3.37 47.38 0.70
C PRO A 663 -4.69 46.66 0.98
N ALA A 664 -4.96 45.54 0.28
CA ALA A 664 -6.13 44.68 0.50
C ALA A 664 -5.83 43.45 1.38
N HIS A 665 -4.63 43.36 1.96
CA HIS A 665 -4.21 42.22 2.74
C HIS A 665 -4.85 42.21 4.17
N HIS A 666 -6.14 41.85 4.23
CA HIS A 666 -6.92 41.87 5.47
C HIS A 666 -6.36 40.98 6.60
N VAL A 667 -5.67 39.88 6.26
CA VAL A 667 -5.05 38.96 7.25
C VAL A 667 -3.93 39.67 8.00
N ALA A 668 -3.02 40.38 7.29
CA ALA A 668 -1.95 41.16 7.92
C ALA A 668 -2.50 42.30 8.80
N MET A 669 -3.60 42.94 8.38
CA MET A 669 -4.27 43.97 9.21
C MET A 669 -4.83 43.35 10.51
N VAL A 670 -5.44 42.18 10.44
CA VAL A 670 -5.95 41.47 11.63
C VAL A 670 -4.81 41.04 12.54
N ASN A 671 -3.72 40.51 12.00
CA ASN A 671 -2.57 40.12 12.81
C ASN A 671 -1.90 41.34 13.47
N LEU A 672 -1.79 42.46 12.78
CA LEU A 672 -1.31 43.73 13.35
C LEU A 672 -2.25 44.23 14.44
N GLY A 673 -3.57 44.14 14.25
CA GLY A 673 -4.55 44.46 15.28
C GLY A 673 -4.46 43.55 16.51
N ARG A 674 -4.24 42.25 16.33
CA ARG A 674 -4.02 41.28 17.43
C ARG A 674 -2.75 41.65 18.20
N LEU A 675 -1.69 42.01 17.50
CA LEU A 675 -0.42 42.42 18.11
C LEU A 675 -0.58 43.72 18.95
N HIS A 676 -1.25 44.76 18.40
CA HIS A 676 -1.56 45.97 19.15
C HIS A 676 -2.40 45.65 20.41
N ARG A 677 -3.39 44.77 20.32
CA ARG A 677 -4.20 44.33 21.47
C ARG A 677 -3.34 43.67 22.56
N SER A 678 -2.42 42.75 22.16
CA SER A 678 -1.53 42.08 23.14
C SER A 678 -0.59 43.05 23.85
N LEU A 679 -0.25 44.16 23.21
CA LEU A 679 0.55 45.27 23.80
C LEU A 679 -0.30 46.29 24.58
N GLY A 680 -1.60 46.04 24.77
CA GLY A 680 -2.51 46.93 25.50
C GLY A 680 -2.97 48.17 24.71
N GLN A 681 -2.58 48.29 23.43
CA GLN A 681 -2.90 49.43 22.55
C GLN A 681 -4.27 49.19 21.89
N ASN A 682 -5.33 49.22 22.67
CA ASN A 682 -6.66 48.86 22.24
C ASN A 682 -7.27 49.77 21.17
N LYS A 683 -6.93 51.06 21.15
CA LYS A 683 -7.41 52.02 20.16
C LYS A 683 -6.82 51.72 18.78
N GLU A 684 -5.55 51.47 18.70
CA GLU A 684 -4.84 51.12 17.47
C GLU A 684 -5.35 49.75 16.93
N ALA A 685 -5.56 48.79 17.82
CA ALA A 685 -6.13 47.49 17.45
C ALA A 685 -7.51 47.65 16.79
N GLU A 686 -8.38 48.51 17.37
CA GLU A 686 -9.72 48.75 16.83
C GLU A 686 -9.65 49.39 15.42
N VAL A 687 -8.72 50.35 15.22
CA VAL A 687 -8.52 50.98 13.89
C VAL A 687 -8.16 49.95 12.84
N TRP A 688 -7.23 49.04 13.15
CA TRP A 688 -6.79 47.99 12.21
C TRP A 688 -7.86 46.96 11.91
N TYR A 689 -8.64 46.50 12.91
CA TYR A 689 -9.76 45.59 12.67
C TYR A 689 -10.86 46.28 11.81
N LYS A 690 -11.20 47.54 12.09
CA LYS A 690 -12.17 48.30 11.27
C LYS A 690 -11.66 48.51 9.84
N ARG A 691 -10.36 48.73 9.64
CA ARG A 691 -9.76 48.84 8.30
C ARG A 691 -9.83 47.48 7.58
N ALA A 692 -9.54 46.33 8.26
CA ALA A 692 -9.68 44.99 7.69
C ALA A 692 -11.13 44.69 7.27
N LEU A 693 -12.13 45.12 8.06
CA LEU A 693 -13.55 44.98 7.76
C LEU A 693 -14.02 45.77 6.53
N LYS A 694 -13.37 46.90 6.24
CA LYS A 694 -13.65 47.67 5.02
C LYS A 694 -13.19 46.92 3.75
N VAL A 695 -12.14 46.11 3.88
CA VAL A 695 -11.60 45.30 2.77
C VAL A 695 -12.39 44.00 2.61
N SER A 696 -12.69 43.32 3.71
CA SER A 696 -13.37 42.03 3.67
C SER A 696 -14.24 41.86 4.91
N ARG A 697 -15.54 41.62 4.71
CA ARG A 697 -16.49 41.42 5.82
C ARG A 697 -16.68 39.96 6.11
N LYS A 698 -15.79 39.42 6.98
CA LYS A 698 -15.75 38.01 7.35
C LYS A 698 -15.85 37.82 8.86
N ALA A 699 -16.43 36.70 9.28
CA ALA A 699 -16.53 36.34 10.69
C ALA A 699 -15.16 36.26 11.41
N GLU A 700 -14.11 35.87 10.69
CA GLU A 700 -12.71 35.80 11.18
C GLU A 700 -12.13 37.18 11.57
N ILE A 701 -12.68 38.28 11.05
CA ILE A 701 -12.30 39.64 11.38
C ILE A 701 -13.22 40.22 12.46
N LEU A 702 -14.50 39.89 12.42
CA LEU A 702 -15.48 40.32 13.44
C LEU A 702 -15.19 39.71 14.80
N SER A 703 -14.81 38.42 14.87
CA SER A 703 -14.55 37.74 16.14
C SER A 703 -13.45 38.40 17.00
N PRO A 704 -12.26 38.74 16.48
CA PRO A 704 -11.24 39.46 17.26
C PRO A 704 -11.66 40.89 17.64
N LEU A 705 -12.48 41.57 16.83
CA LEU A 705 -13.05 42.86 17.17
C LEU A 705 -14.08 42.76 18.31
N GLY A 706 -14.97 41.74 18.24
CA GLY A 706 -15.90 41.45 19.32
C GLY A 706 -15.19 41.10 20.63
N ALA A 707 -14.10 40.32 20.55
CA ALA A 707 -13.24 40.02 21.71
C ALA A 707 -12.56 41.28 22.27
N LEU A 708 -12.13 42.24 21.44
CA LEU A 708 -11.60 43.52 21.88
C LEU A 708 -12.66 44.32 22.63
N TYR A 709 -13.88 44.43 22.12
CA TYR A 709 -14.98 45.15 22.79
C TYR A 709 -15.38 44.48 24.12
N TYR A 710 -15.44 43.17 24.16
CA TYR A 710 -15.70 42.38 25.36
C TYR A 710 -14.66 42.67 26.45
N ASN A 711 -13.38 42.63 26.12
CA ASN A 711 -12.28 42.86 27.06
C ASN A 711 -12.18 44.31 27.56
N THR A 712 -12.71 45.26 26.75
CA THR A 712 -12.76 46.69 27.10
C THR A 712 -14.06 47.11 27.82
N GLY A 713 -14.95 46.12 28.11
CA GLY A 713 -16.23 46.40 28.84
C GLY A 713 -17.34 46.95 27.93
N ARG A 714 -17.09 47.07 26.63
CA ARG A 714 -18.06 47.60 25.62
C ARG A 714 -18.99 46.49 25.15
N TYR A 715 -19.82 45.95 26.06
CA TYR A 715 -20.60 44.72 25.80
C TYR A 715 -21.68 44.90 24.75
N GLU A 716 -22.30 46.05 24.61
CA GLU A 716 -23.32 46.32 23.58
C GLU A 716 -22.72 46.22 22.16
N GLU A 717 -21.57 46.85 21.99
CA GLU A 717 -20.85 46.80 20.69
C GLU A 717 -20.31 45.39 20.41
N ALA A 718 -19.83 44.64 21.44
CA ALA A 718 -19.42 43.27 21.33
C ALA A 718 -20.62 42.40 20.89
N LEU A 719 -21.81 42.60 21.47
CA LEU A 719 -23.04 41.89 21.14
C LEU A 719 -23.41 42.08 19.67
N GLN A 720 -23.36 43.30 19.19
CA GLN A 720 -23.67 43.62 17.80
C GLN A 720 -22.72 42.93 16.82
N VAL A 721 -21.41 43.03 17.09
CA VAL A 721 -20.34 42.44 16.26
C VAL A 721 -20.43 40.89 16.25
N TYR A 722 -20.65 40.27 17.41
CA TYR A 722 -20.79 38.81 17.46
C TYR A 722 -22.09 38.29 16.86
N ARG A 723 -23.20 39.07 16.91
CA ARG A 723 -24.43 38.72 16.17
C ARG A 723 -24.17 38.73 14.66
N GLU A 724 -23.46 39.72 14.17
CA GLU A 724 -23.09 39.81 12.76
C GLU A 724 -22.16 38.63 12.38
N ALA A 725 -21.16 38.31 13.21
CA ALA A 725 -20.27 37.17 12.98
C ALA A 725 -21.05 35.84 12.95
N ALA A 726 -22.01 35.66 13.87
CA ALA A 726 -22.86 34.48 13.91
C ALA A 726 -23.82 34.37 12.72
N ALA A 727 -24.27 35.51 12.17
CA ALA A 727 -25.08 35.52 10.93
C ALA A 727 -24.26 35.10 9.70
N LEU A 728 -22.99 35.48 9.64
CA LEU A 728 -22.07 35.08 8.55
C LEU A 728 -21.62 33.61 8.68
N GLN A 729 -21.46 33.10 9.89
CA GLN A 729 -21.01 31.74 10.14
C GLN A 729 -21.82 31.06 11.25
N PRO A 730 -23.05 30.64 10.98
CA PRO A 730 -23.97 30.07 11.98
C PRO A 730 -23.48 28.75 12.60
N SER A 731 -22.68 28.00 11.86
CA SER A 731 -22.13 26.69 12.31
C SER A 731 -20.95 26.79 13.28
N SER A 732 -20.36 27.99 13.47
CA SER A 732 -19.22 28.16 14.36
C SER A 732 -19.65 28.11 15.82
N LYS A 733 -19.20 27.09 16.56
CA LYS A 733 -19.43 26.91 17.98
C LYS A 733 -18.78 28.03 18.79
N ASP A 734 -17.55 28.43 18.42
CA ASP A 734 -16.76 29.44 19.12
C ASP A 734 -17.43 30.82 19.11
N ILE A 735 -17.99 31.20 17.97
CA ILE A 735 -18.71 32.48 17.84
C ILE A 735 -19.99 32.46 18.67
N ARG A 736 -20.74 31.35 18.63
CA ARG A 736 -21.95 31.19 19.46
C ARG A 736 -21.64 31.19 20.95
N LEU A 737 -20.56 30.57 21.36
CA LEU A 737 -20.09 30.56 22.74
C LEU A 737 -19.64 31.97 23.20
N ALA A 738 -18.88 32.69 22.38
CA ALA A 738 -18.52 34.07 22.67
C ALA A 738 -19.73 35.00 22.76
N LEU A 739 -20.74 34.82 21.90
CA LEU A 739 -21.99 35.53 21.98
C LEU A 739 -22.76 35.22 23.29
N ALA A 740 -22.80 33.96 23.71
CA ALA A 740 -23.39 33.58 25.00
C ALA A 740 -22.63 34.18 26.20
N GLN A 741 -21.30 34.27 26.14
CA GLN A 741 -20.47 34.94 27.16
C GLN A 741 -20.81 36.44 27.28
N VAL A 742 -20.95 37.13 26.14
CA VAL A 742 -21.36 38.56 26.15
C VAL A 742 -22.73 38.73 26.77
N LEU A 743 -23.71 37.89 26.37
CA LEU A 743 -25.08 37.89 26.94
C LEU A 743 -25.06 37.66 28.48
N ALA A 744 -24.24 36.72 28.95
CA ALA A 744 -24.09 36.45 30.39
C ALA A 744 -23.46 37.63 31.14
N MET A 745 -22.52 38.36 30.53
CA MET A 745 -21.94 39.56 31.12
C MET A 745 -22.93 40.72 31.18
N MET A 746 -23.81 40.87 30.21
CA MET A 746 -24.87 41.87 30.16
C MET A 746 -26.08 41.55 31.08
N GLY A 747 -26.03 40.43 31.80
CA GLY A 747 -27.13 40.03 32.70
C GLY A 747 -28.30 39.33 31.99
N ARG A 748 -28.22 39.06 30.65
CA ARG A 748 -29.23 38.31 29.88
C ARG A 748 -29.02 36.81 30.08
N THR A 749 -29.04 36.37 31.33
CA THR A 749 -28.63 35.01 31.74
C THR A 749 -29.48 33.91 31.13
N LYS A 750 -30.80 34.13 30.96
CA LYS A 750 -31.70 33.11 30.34
C LYS A 750 -31.41 32.83 28.87
N GLU A 751 -31.03 33.87 28.11
CA GLU A 751 -30.68 33.73 26.70
C GLU A 751 -29.31 33.06 26.56
N ALA A 752 -28.35 33.45 27.41
CA ALA A 752 -27.05 32.84 27.46
C ALA A 752 -27.12 31.33 27.80
N GLU A 753 -27.96 30.97 28.80
CA GLU A 753 -28.21 29.58 29.19
C GLU A 753 -28.81 28.77 28.04
N LYS A 754 -29.82 29.28 27.36
CA LYS A 754 -30.47 28.61 26.23
C LYS A 754 -29.47 28.34 25.11
N MET A 755 -28.65 29.34 24.77
CA MET A 755 -27.65 29.21 23.71
C MET A 755 -26.54 28.22 24.08
N THR A 756 -26.06 28.25 25.32
CA THR A 756 -25.01 27.33 25.79
C THR A 756 -25.54 25.88 25.84
N ASN A 757 -26.79 25.66 26.28
CA ASN A 757 -27.40 24.34 26.25
C ASN A 757 -27.60 23.81 24.82
N HIS A 758 -27.87 24.69 23.85
CA HIS A 758 -27.97 24.31 22.44
C HIS A 758 -26.59 23.85 21.92
N ILE A 759 -25.50 24.54 22.27
CA ILE A 759 -24.15 24.12 21.92
C ILE A 759 -23.83 22.75 22.54
N LEU A 760 -24.20 22.52 23.80
CA LEU A 760 -23.98 21.25 24.49
C LEU A 760 -24.82 20.09 23.91
N SER A 761 -25.97 20.38 23.31
CA SER A 761 -26.75 19.36 22.59
C SER A 761 -26.07 18.88 21.30
N GLU A 762 -25.24 19.72 20.71
CA GLU A 762 -24.41 19.36 19.54
C GLU A 762 -23.06 18.75 19.93
N ASP A 763 -22.46 19.19 21.07
CA ASP A 763 -21.15 18.79 21.54
C ASP A 763 -21.15 18.69 23.08
N ALA A 764 -21.37 17.47 23.57
CA ALA A 764 -21.41 17.18 25.00
C ALA A 764 -20.04 17.26 25.69
N GLU A 765 -18.93 17.34 24.94
CA GLU A 765 -17.57 17.42 25.47
C GLU A 765 -17.03 18.88 25.56
N CYS A 766 -17.88 19.88 25.30
CA CYS A 766 -17.52 21.30 25.36
C CYS A 766 -17.23 21.76 26.81
N LEU A 767 -15.97 21.73 27.23
CA LEU A 767 -15.51 22.17 28.55
C LEU A 767 -15.89 23.62 28.87
N GLU A 768 -15.64 24.53 27.93
CA GLU A 768 -15.91 25.97 28.10
C GLU A 768 -17.42 26.26 28.23
N CYS A 769 -18.27 25.42 27.65
CA CYS A 769 -19.70 25.52 27.80
C CYS A 769 -20.14 25.21 29.24
N TYR A 770 -19.57 24.20 29.89
CA TYR A 770 -19.84 23.87 31.29
C TYR A 770 -19.31 24.97 32.25
N ARG A 771 -18.11 25.54 31.95
CA ARG A 771 -17.59 26.69 32.67
C ARG A 771 -18.51 27.90 32.60
N LEU A 772 -19.02 28.20 31.41
CA LEU A 772 -19.96 29.29 31.19
C LEU A 772 -21.29 29.06 31.92
N LEU A 773 -21.86 27.84 31.85
CA LEU A 773 -23.08 27.50 32.58
C LEU A 773 -22.91 27.67 34.11
N SER A 774 -21.77 27.21 34.65
CA SER A 774 -21.49 27.42 36.07
C SER A 774 -21.46 28.91 36.44
N ALA A 775 -20.84 29.74 35.59
CA ALA A 775 -20.82 31.18 35.80
C ALA A 775 -22.24 31.82 35.68
N ILE A 776 -23.05 31.36 34.73
CA ILE A 776 -24.44 31.80 34.54
C ILE A 776 -25.28 31.43 35.77
N TYR A 777 -25.21 30.18 36.23
CA TYR A 777 -25.96 29.73 37.41
C TYR A 777 -25.51 30.38 38.70
N SER A 778 -24.19 30.67 38.82
CA SER A 778 -23.66 31.44 39.93
C SER A 778 -24.27 32.85 40.00
N LYS A 779 -24.38 33.55 38.85
CA LYS A 779 -25.05 34.87 38.77
C LYS A 779 -26.54 34.82 39.03
N GLN A 780 -27.18 33.69 38.89
CA GLN A 780 -28.59 33.43 39.20
C GLN A 780 -28.77 32.93 40.66
N GLU A 781 -27.69 32.85 41.44
CA GLU A 781 -27.66 32.31 42.82
C GLU A 781 -28.09 30.80 42.90
N LEU A 782 -28.03 30.09 41.77
CA LEU A 782 -28.35 28.67 41.67
C LEU A 782 -27.08 27.82 41.86
N TYR A 783 -26.44 27.95 43.02
CA TYR A 783 -25.11 27.38 43.32
C TYR A 783 -25.07 25.85 43.19
N ALA A 784 -26.16 25.14 43.47
CA ALA A 784 -26.23 23.69 43.28
C ALA A 784 -26.09 23.28 41.79
N LYS A 785 -26.75 24.00 40.87
CA LYS A 785 -26.63 23.76 39.43
C LYS A 785 -25.25 24.22 38.92
N ALA A 786 -24.72 25.31 39.49
CA ALA A 786 -23.36 25.76 39.14
C ALA A 786 -22.31 24.72 39.53
N LEU A 787 -22.50 24.06 40.68
CA LEU A 787 -21.63 22.98 41.15
C LEU A 787 -21.73 21.76 40.23
N GLU A 788 -22.95 21.34 39.84
CA GLU A 788 -23.18 20.22 38.92
C GLU A 788 -22.47 20.45 37.55
N ALA A 789 -22.53 21.69 37.03
CA ALA A 789 -21.86 22.05 35.79
C ALA A 789 -20.34 21.92 35.87
N ILE A 790 -19.72 22.36 36.97
CA ILE A 790 -18.26 22.23 37.20
C ILE A 790 -17.87 20.75 37.40
N GLU A 791 -18.73 19.96 38.05
CA GLU A 791 -18.44 18.53 38.21
C GLU A 791 -18.47 17.78 36.86
N LYS A 792 -19.39 18.14 35.95
CA LYS A 792 -19.38 17.65 34.58
C LYS A 792 -18.11 18.07 33.83
N ALA A 793 -17.68 19.32 34.01
CA ALA A 793 -16.40 19.80 33.43
C ALA A 793 -15.20 18.99 33.94
N LEU A 794 -15.14 18.65 35.21
CA LEU A 794 -14.08 17.80 35.78
C LEU A 794 -14.17 16.33 35.29
N GLN A 795 -15.36 15.80 35.03
CA GLN A 795 -15.55 14.45 34.48
C GLN A 795 -14.97 14.30 33.07
N LEU A 796 -14.85 15.39 32.29
CA LEU A 796 -14.21 15.39 30.97
C LEU A 796 -12.67 15.17 31.03
N LYS A 797 -12.09 15.18 32.23
CA LYS A 797 -10.66 14.92 32.48
C LYS A 797 -9.74 15.77 31.61
N PRO A 798 -9.78 17.11 31.69
CA PRO A 798 -8.87 17.96 30.93
C PRO A 798 -7.41 17.60 31.24
N LYS A 799 -6.52 17.77 30.25
CA LYS A 799 -5.10 17.37 30.36
C LYS A 799 -4.23 18.42 31.04
N ASP A 800 -4.61 19.69 30.95
CA ASP A 800 -3.81 20.80 31.46
C ASP A 800 -4.02 20.96 32.98
N PRO A 801 -2.97 20.83 33.80
CA PRO A 801 -3.04 21.02 35.26
C PRO A 801 -3.56 22.40 35.69
N LYS A 802 -3.29 23.44 34.91
CA LYS A 802 -3.75 24.82 35.21
C LYS A 802 -5.27 24.92 35.03
N VAL A 803 -5.80 24.31 33.97
CA VAL A 803 -7.24 24.27 33.73
C VAL A 803 -7.97 23.48 34.84
N ILE A 804 -7.39 22.35 35.27
CA ILE A 804 -7.95 21.55 36.36
C ILE A 804 -7.94 22.37 37.67
N SER A 805 -6.86 23.08 37.94
CA SER A 805 -6.73 23.99 39.12
C SER A 805 -7.83 25.06 39.12
N GLU A 806 -8.09 25.69 37.96
CA GLU A 806 -9.14 26.71 37.83
C GLU A 806 -10.56 26.11 38.06
N LEU A 807 -10.79 24.90 37.61
CA LEU A 807 -12.06 24.20 37.86
C LEU A 807 -12.25 23.88 39.34
N PHE A 808 -11.23 23.39 40.05
CA PHE A 808 -11.28 23.18 41.50
C PHE A 808 -11.43 24.48 42.26
N PHE A 809 -10.76 25.56 41.85
CA PHE A 809 -10.96 26.87 42.41
C PHE A 809 -12.40 27.36 42.28
N THR A 810 -12.99 27.22 41.08
CA THR A 810 -14.38 27.58 40.83
C THR A 810 -15.33 26.71 41.66
N LYS A 811 -15.05 25.39 41.75
CA LYS A 811 -15.81 24.46 42.62
C LYS A 811 -15.77 24.94 44.08
N GLY A 812 -14.58 25.32 44.55
CA GLY A 812 -14.41 25.88 45.91
C GLY A 812 -15.27 27.14 46.13
N ASN A 813 -15.31 28.06 45.15
CA ASN A 813 -16.16 29.25 45.22
C ASN A 813 -17.64 28.91 45.33
N GLN A 814 -18.15 27.96 44.54
CA GLN A 814 -19.57 27.55 44.60
C GLN A 814 -19.93 26.87 45.93
N LEU A 815 -19.01 26.08 46.47
CA LEU A 815 -19.20 25.44 47.79
C LEU A 815 -19.15 26.46 48.96
N ARG A 816 -18.31 27.49 48.85
CA ARG A 816 -18.23 28.59 49.82
C ARG A 816 -19.55 29.39 49.88
N GLU A 817 -20.10 29.75 48.70
CA GLU A 817 -21.39 30.44 48.63
C GLU A 817 -22.58 29.61 49.19
N GLN A 818 -22.45 28.28 49.20
CA GLN A 818 -23.39 27.35 49.86
C GLN A 818 -23.09 27.16 51.36
N ASN A 819 -22.11 27.90 51.92
CA ASN A 819 -21.65 27.76 53.27
C ASN A 819 -21.09 26.37 53.64
N LEU A 820 -20.65 25.60 52.65
CA LEU A 820 -19.99 24.30 52.85
C LEU A 820 -18.45 24.49 52.93
N LEU A 821 -18.01 25.17 54.05
CA LEU A 821 -16.64 25.66 54.18
C LEU A 821 -15.58 24.57 54.14
N ASP A 822 -15.83 23.39 54.72
CA ASP A 822 -14.86 22.27 54.71
C ASP A 822 -14.65 21.72 53.35
N LYS A 823 -15.71 21.54 52.59
CA LYS A 823 -15.61 21.04 51.16
C LYS A 823 -15.00 22.11 50.24
N ALA A 824 -15.28 23.37 50.51
CA ALA A 824 -14.66 24.51 49.81
C ALA A 824 -13.16 24.53 50.03
N PHE A 825 -12.73 24.38 51.29
CA PHE A 825 -11.30 24.34 51.66
C PHE A 825 -10.58 23.19 50.94
N GLU A 826 -11.13 21.98 50.92
CA GLU A 826 -10.57 20.82 50.25
C GLU A 826 -10.43 21.09 48.73
N SER A 827 -11.41 21.75 48.10
CA SER A 827 -11.38 22.10 46.68
C SER A 827 -10.29 23.14 46.39
N TYR A 828 -10.15 24.18 47.24
CA TYR A 828 -9.04 25.16 47.12
C TYR A 828 -7.68 24.54 47.35
N LYS A 829 -7.54 23.63 48.33
CA LYS A 829 -6.32 22.88 48.56
C LYS A 829 -5.92 22.09 47.32
N ARG A 830 -6.85 21.41 46.71
CA ARG A 830 -6.59 20.68 45.45
C ARG A 830 -6.20 21.62 44.32
N ALA A 831 -6.78 22.82 44.26
CA ALA A 831 -6.42 23.83 43.26
C ALA A 831 -4.96 24.29 43.42
N VAL A 832 -4.49 24.57 44.65
CA VAL A 832 -3.12 25.02 44.89
C VAL A 832 -2.08 23.90 44.82
N GLU A 833 -2.48 22.65 45.04
CA GLU A 833 -1.61 21.47 44.79
C GLU A 833 -1.26 21.34 43.31
N LEU A 834 -2.21 21.65 42.41
CA LEU A 834 -2.03 21.60 40.95
C LEU A 834 -1.39 22.87 40.37
N ASN A 835 -1.68 24.02 40.96
CA ASN A 835 -1.10 25.31 40.60
C ASN A 835 -0.79 26.14 41.85
N PRO A 836 0.43 26.05 42.40
CA PRO A 836 0.84 26.79 43.60
C PRO A 836 0.80 28.32 43.45
N ASP A 837 0.83 28.84 42.22
CA ASP A 837 0.84 30.28 41.92
C ASP A 837 -0.54 30.92 41.99
N GLN A 838 -1.58 30.18 42.31
CA GLN A 838 -2.96 30.67 42.40
C GLN A 838 -3.23 31.41 43.71
N ALA A 839 -2.75 32.68 43.83
CA ALA A 839 -2.85 33.51 45.00
C ALA A 839 -4.27 33.64 45.59
N GLN A 840 -5.30 33.67 44.72
CA GLN A 840 -6.69 33.80 45.14
C GLN A 840 -7.20 32.57 45.92
N ALA A 841 -6.72 31.39 45.56
CA ALA A 841 -7.05 30.17 46.28
C ALA A 841 -6.41 30.15 47.67
N TRP A 842 -5.16 30.53 47.79
CA TRP A 842 -4.49 30.71 49.06
C TRP A 842 -5.20 31.73 49.97
N MET A 843 -5.63 32.86 49.39
CA MET A 843 -6.39 33.89 50.13
C MET A 843 -7.73 33.36 50.64
N ASN A 844 -8.45 32.58 49.81
CA ASN A 844 -9.74 31.99 50.18
C ASN A 844 -9.60 30.90 51.24
N MET A 845 -8.52 30.10 51.19
CA MET A 845 -8.18 29.16 52.28
C MET A 845 -7.89 29.89 53.61
N GLY A 846 -7.13 30.94 53.54
CA GLY A 846 -6.87 31.81 54.70
C GLY A 846 -8.16 32.43 55.27
N GLY A 847 -9.10 32.84 54.38
CA GLY A 847 -10.40 33.34 54.79
C GLY A 847 -11.26 32.29 55.52
N ILE A 848 -11.25 31.04 55.04
CA ILE A 848 -11.97 29.96 55.71
C ILE A 848 -11.40 29.64 57.08
N GLU A 849 -10.05 29.53 57.21
CA GLU A 849 -9.43 29.28 58.48
C GLU A 849 -9.60 30.46 59.49
N HIS A 850 -9.67 31.68 58.94
CA HIS A 850 -9.96 32.87 59.78
C HIS A 850 -11.40 32.76 60.34
N ILE A 851 -12.40 32.35 59.56
CA ILE A 851 -13.80 32.13 60.00
C ILE A 851 -13.88 31.02 61.04
N LYS A 852 -13.08 29.98 60.91
CA LYS A 852 -12.99 28.86 61.85
C LYS A 852 -12.26 29.18 63.17
N GLY A 853 -11.62 30.36 63.26
CA GLY A 853 -10.86 30.77 64.46
C GLY A 853 -9.40 30.21 64.46
N SER A 854 -8.94 29.55 63.41
CA SER A 854 -7.54 29.04 63.28
C SER A 854 -6.63 30.14 62.77
N TYR A 855 -6.36 31.18 63.63
CA TYR A 855 -5.69 32.42 63.19
C TYR A 855 -4.26 32.20 62.73
N ILE A 856 -3.51 31.26 63.30
CA ILE A 856 -2.12 30.95 62.92
C ILE A 856 -2.08 30.40 61.49
N THR A 857 -2.88 29.39 61.19
CA THR A 857 -2.95 28.77 59.87
C THR A 857 -3.52 29.74 58.82
N ALA A 858 -4.49 30.59 59.20
CA ALA A 858 -4.97 31.68 58.37
C ALA A 858 -3.89 32.65 57.94
N ARG A 859 -3.00 33.02 58.90
CA ARG A 859 -1.85 33.86 58.62
C ARG A 859 -0.93 33.27 57.56
N ASP A 860 -0.56 31.99 57.75
CA ASP A 860 0.37 31.30 56.83
C ASP A 860 -0.17 31.32 55.38
N TYR A 861 -1.47 31.11 55.23
CA TYR A 861 -2.08 31.15 53.90
C TYR A 861 -2.17 32.55 53.31
N TYR A 862 -2.47 33.59 54.14
CA TYR A 862 -2.47 34.98 53.64
C TYR A 862 -1.05 35.46 53.30
N GLU A 863 -0.03 35.03 54.02
CA GLU A 863 1.37 35.36 53.74
C GLU A 863 1.83 34.69 52.45
N LYS A 864 1.49 33.41 52.19
CA LYS A 864 1.73 32.77 50.91
C LYS A 864 1.04 33.50 49.75
N ALA A 865 -0.21 33.90 49.91
CA ALA A 865 -0.91 34.71 48.94
C ALA A 865 -0.25 36.06 48.70
N LEU A 866 0.26 36.71 49.77
CA LEU A 866 0.93 38.02 49.69
C LEU A 866 2.30 37.93 49.00
N GLN A 867 3.02 36.80 49.17
CA GLN A 867 4.27 36.54 48.45
C GLN A 867 4.01 36.51 46.94
N LEU A 868 2.90 35.93 46.51
CA LEU A 868 2.54 35.87 45.09
C LEU A 868 2.00 37.19 44.54
N VAL A 869 1.31 37.98 45.38
CA VAL A 869 0.75 39.32 45.03
C VAL A 869 1.11 40.36 46.08
N PRO A 870 2.34 40.89 46.07
CA PRO A 870 2.85 41.79 47.13
C PRO A 870 2.08 43.12 47.32
N ASN A 871 1.41 43.57 46.27
CA ASN A 871 0.70 44.86 46.27
C ASN A 871 -0.80 44.72 46.60
N SER A 872 -1.27 43.55 47.04
CA SER A 872 -2.67 43.35 47.40
C SER A 872 -3.04 44.07 48.70
N LYS A 873 -3.82 45.14 48.55
CA LYS A 873 -4.35 45.92 49.71
C LYS A 873 -5.25 45.06 50.59
N LEU A 874 -6.08 44.20 49.99
CA LEU A 874 -7.01 43.29 50.68
C LEU A 874 -6.28 42.29 51.58
N LEU A 875 -5.16 41.70 51.08
CA LEU A 875 -4.37 40.76 51.89
C LEU A 875 -3.70 41.45 53.08
N LYS A 876 -3.16 42.67 52.85
CA LYS A 876 -2.59 43.47 53.93
C LYS A 876 -3.63 43.85 55.00
N GLU A 877 -4.84 44.19 54.60
CA GLU A 877 -5.94 44.49 55.52
C GLU A 877 -6.41 43.25 56.29
N ASN A 878 -6.46 42.04 55.65
CA ASN A 878 -6.82 40.81 56.30
C ASN A 878 -5.77 40.41 57.36
N LEU A 879 -4.49 40.50 57.04
CA LEU A 879 -3.39 40.30 58.02
C LEU A 879 -3.46 41.26 59.18
N ALA A 880 -3.67 42.54 58.90
CA ALA A 880 -3.84 43.56 59.98
C ALA A 880 -5.10 43.33 60.86
N LYS A 881 -6.13 42.68 60.37
CA LYS A 881 -7.30 42.21 61.14
C LYS A 881 -6.92 41.05 62.06
N LEU A 882 -6.14 40.08 61.55
CA LEU A 882 -5.64 38.96 62.33
C LEU A 882 -4.74 39.45 63.50
N ASP A 883 -3.80 40.35 63.21
CA ASP A 883 -2.92 40.95 64.26
C ASP A 883 -3.71 41.60 65.39
N ARG A 884 -4.80 42.27 65.02
CA ARG A 884 -5.67 42.91 66.04
C ARG A 884 -6.47 41.88 66.85
N LEU A 885 -6.89 40.79 66.24
CA LEU A 885 -7.61 39.74 66.95
C LEU A 885 -6.69 38.94 67.85
N GLU A 886 -5.47 38.67 67.42
CA GLU A 886 -4.46 37.95 68.15
C GLU A 886 -4.04 38.75 69.43
N LYS A 887 -3.81 40.09 69.29
CA LYS A 887 -3.57 40.96 70.43
C LYS A 887 -4.73 40.95 71.42
N ARG A 888 -5.97 41.00 70.98
CA ARG A 888 -7.13 40.93 71.87
C ARG A 888 -7.21 39.58 72.60
N PHE A 889 -6.89 38.49 71.92
CA PHE A 889 -6.86 37.15 72.53
C PHE A 889 -5.76 37.06 73.65
N GLN A 890 -4.60 37.63 73.37
CA GLN A 890 -3.51 37.72 74.37
C GLN A 890 -3.93 38.56 75.57
N GLU A 891 -4.56 39.69 75.31
CA GLU A 891 -5.10 40.55 76.36
C GLU A 891 -6.21 39.92 77.22
N VAL A 892 -7.03 39.03 76.61
CA VAL A 892 -8.05 38.30 77.37
C VAL A 892 -7.42 37.12 78.14
N GLN A 893 -6.47 36.42 77.63
CA GLN A 893 -5.75 35.34 78.30
C GLN A 893 -4.95 35.84 79.50
N GLU A 894 -4.34 37.05 79.34
CA GLU A 894 -3.63 37.71 80.46
C GLU A 894 -4.62 38.17 81.56
N LYS A 895 -5.85 38.57 81.19
CA LYS A 895 -6.91 38.96 82.21
C LYS A 895 -7.54 37.73 82.85
N ASP A 896 -7.57 36.57 82.26
CA ASP A 896 -8.08 35.31 82.89
C ASP A 896 -7.03 34.64 83.82
N GLN A 897 -5.75 35.05 83.69
CA GLN A 897 -4.66 34.56 84.56
C GLN A 897 -4.30 35.46 85.70
N THR A 898 -4.85 36.70 85.79
CA THR A 898 -4.76 37.63 86.93
C THR A 898 -6.09 37.61 87.68
#